data_2ba89288621c4cdb1f4677547f84afbf
#
_entry.id   2ba89288621c4cdb1f4677547f84afbf
#
_cell.length_a   1.000
_cell.length_b   1.000
_cell.length_c   1.000
_cell.angle_alpha   90.00
_cell.angle_beta   90.00
_cell.angle_gamma   90.00
#
_symmetry.space_group_name_H-M   'P 1'
#
loop_
_entity.id
_entity.type
_entity.pdbx_description
1 polymer ?
#
loop_
_entity_poly.entity_id
_entity_poly.type
_entity_poly.pdbx_seq_one_letter_code
_entity_poly.pdbx_strand_id
1 'polypeptide(L)'
;MKKWLMLVLALAIPPVSGCRPPAIPGPTATPAPPMPVDVRPGGFAAYVPVEVDVAPNAPTYTPDLDAIVNPDLMDRLSPAQRTSLEANGFVVVPQGYDQIYEIYQQATGEGTPVFVTTDAVLHAFHILYDYALRLAEMEHFIADLEGLTQAMLEASEADYKATASPAREAAWQNLAFFAVAARLLDDRADIPAPVRDAVWQELALIDAHQGFDFSPIFNTYRPCPENDPACYWEDYSQYVPRGHYTRNEDFERYFRAMMWYGRMSFHLTVPADPESARRETRSALLIVRALYTARVGEEPALDVWERIYEPTAFFVGTADDLTVYDYAAVANEVYGGLPDPATLADESLLEAFTDTARQLRPPAIVGGRVTDQEEPEEVTMGFRFMGQRFIPDSYMFQELVYDKVDGYRGTGQPFTISPMGNRVFPRGLDVPAVLGSGRALEILTAEGDTDYDGYAEQLAKLQAEFAALPEEQWTQNLYWNWLHSLRPLLEMKGEGYPYFMQSPAWMDKDLHTWLGSWTELRHDTILYAKQSYAIVETAMQVEPEPLKGYVEPQPEVYARLAALAAQMRAGLGDRGLLDDEMGWKLGQMEQLLLDLKVISEKELQGEPLTDEEYATIRGIGDTLEGLTTFSEEIEGEITSQADERMALIADVHTDPNTSQVLEEGVGDALPIYVITLVEGRQVATVGGVFSYYEFKWPMADRLTDEAWQELSPRPDRPAWTASFIVE
;
A
#
# COMPACT_ATOMS: atom_id res chain seq x y z
N MET A 1 -89.78 10.99 -1.71
CA MET A 1 -90.10 10.84 -0.28
C MET A 1 -88.83 11.16 0.52
N LYS A 2 -89.00 12.09 1.39
CA LYS A 2 -88.08 12.67 2.43
C LYS A 2 -86.60 12.80 2.13
N LYS A 3 -86.16 14.02 1.74
CA LYS A 3 -84.86 14.62 1.86
C LYS A 3 -84.48 14.81 3.35
N TRP A 4 -83.25 14.46 3.72
CA TRP A 4 -82.60 14.99 4.92
C TRP A 4 -81.40 15.79 4.57
N LEU A 5 -81.39 17.05 4.89
CA LEU A 5 -80.32 18.03 4.74
C LEU A 5 -79.43 17.93 5.99
N MET A 6 -78.14 17.65 5.87
CA MET A 6 -77.19 17.82 6.98
C MET A 6 -76.42 19.10 6.79
N LEU A 7 -76.52 19.95 7.73
CA LEU A 7 -75.84 21.22 7.91
C LEU A 7 -74.44 20.92 8.48
N VAL A 8 -73.39 21.22 7.78
CA VAL A 8 -71.99 21.10 8.29
C VAL A 8 -71.62 22.46 8.88
N LEU A 9 -71.47 22.47 10.19
CA LEU A 9 -70.98 23.62 10.98
C LEU A 9 -69.41 23.56 10.92
N ALA A 10 -68.78 24.52 10.20
CA ALA A 10 -67.36 24.70 10.22
C ALA A 10 -66.95 25.43 11.51
N LEU A 11 -66.29 24.67 12.43
CA LEU A 11 -65.62 25.29 13.58
C LEU A 11 -64.16 25.63 13.09
N ALA A 12 -63.85 26.91 13.09
CA ALA A 12 -62.49 27.42 12.91
C ALA A 12 -61.67 27.16 14.18
N ILE A 13 -60.66 26.29 14.09
CA ILE A 13 -59.68 26.09 15.14
C ILE A 13 -58.47 27.03 14.83
N PRO A 14 -58.04 27.88 15.80
CA PRO A 14 -56.84 28.69 15.60
C PRO A 14 -55.59 27.82 15.54
N PRO A 15 -54.52 28.22 14.78
CA PRO A 15 -53.31 27.45 14.70
C PRO A 15 -52.58 27.46 16.06
N VAL A 16 -52.47 26.30 16.67
CA VAL A 16 -51.60 26.09 17.83
C VAL A 16 -50.14 26.17 17.30
N SER A 17 -49.41 27.19 17.73
CA SER A 17 -47.97 27.27 17.56
C SER A 17 -47.34 26.10 18.27
N GLY A 18 -47.00 25.05 17.51
CA GLY A 18 -46.24 23.92 18.01
C GLY A 18 -44.84 24.40 18.39
N CYS A 19 -44.49 24.31 19.67
CA CYS A 19 -43.10 24.33 20.09
C CYS A 19 -42.41 23.18 19.42
N ARG A 20 -41.45 23.46 18.52
CA ARG A 20 -40.47 22.49 18.11
C ARG A 20 -39.72 22.02 19.36
N PRO A 21 -39.59 20.72 19.62
CA PRO A 21 -38.64 20.26 20.62
C PRO A 21 -37.24 20.79 20.25
N PRO A 22 -36.38 21.10 21.23
CA PRO A 22 -35.02 21.46 20.95
C PRO A 22 -34.38 20.31 20.15
N ALA A 23 -33.68 20.65 19.08
CA ALA A 23 -32.90 19.68 18.34
C ALA A 23 -31.96 18.96 19.33
N ILE A 24 -32.06 17.65 19.40
CA ILE A 24 -31.05 16.83 20.07
C ILE A 24 -29.75 17.19 19.36
N PRO A 25 -28.69 17.61 20.06
CA PRO A 25 -27.38 17.73 19.41
C PRO A 25 -27.06 16.37 18.80
N GLY A 26 -26.81 16.33 17.51
CA GLY A 26 -26.24 15.15 16.89
C GLY A 26 -24.97 14.71 17.65
N PRO A 27 -24.60 13.46 17.59
CA PRO A 27 -23.33 13.02 18.20
C PRO A 27 -22.25 14.00 17.75
N THR A 28 -21.57 14.62 18.72
CA THR A 28 -20.34 15.36 18.44
C THR A 28 -19.41 14.37 17.79
N ALA A 29 -19.04 14.62 16.53
CA ALA A 29 -18.05 13.81 15.84
C ALA A 29 -16.84 13.69 16.78
N THR A 30 -16.51 12.46 17.16
CA THR A 30 -15.27 12.16 17.88
C THR A 30 -14.13 12.70 17.01
N PRO A 31 -13.19 13.48 17.53
CA PRO A 31 -12.02 13.86 16.74
C PRO A 31 -11.39 12.63 16.15
N ALA A 32 -11.02 12.67 14.87
CA ALA A 32 -10.21 11.60 14.27
C ALA A 32 -9.00 11.35 15.16
N PRO A 33 -8.56 10.08 15.31
CA PRO A 33 -7.32 9.80 16.02
C PRO A 33 -6.19 10.59 15.36
N PRO A 34 -5.24 11.13 16.14
CA PRO A 34 -4.10 11.81 15.56
C PRO A 34 -3.36 10.84 14.64
N MET A 35 -3.05 11.29 13.41
CA MET A 35 -2.26 10.51 12.46
C MET A 35 -0.92 10.14 13.11
N PRO A 36 -0.48 8.87 13.06
CA PRO A 36 0.80 8.48 13.64
C PRO A 36 1.91 9.31 13.02
N VAL A 37 2.67 9.98 13.87
CA VAL A 37 3.90 10.65 13.44
C VAL A 37 5.01 9.62 13.51
N ASP A 38 5.58 9.27 12.37
CA ASP A 38 6.66 8.33 12.29
C ASP A 38 7.89 8.91 13.00
N VAL A 39 8.39 8.21 14.00
CA VAL A 39 9.69 8.53 14.60
C VAL A 39 10.72 7.90 13.66
N ARG A 40 11.47 8.73 12.94
CA ARG A 40 12.51 8.24 12.05
C ARG A 40 13.39 7.23 12.77
N PRO A 41 13.58 6.04 12.21
CA PRO A 41 14.51 5.07 12.76
C PRO A 41 15.89 5.71 12.92
N GLY A 42 16.51 5.55 14.06
CA GLY A 42 17.79 6.19 14.34
C GLY A 42 18.87 5.68 13.39
N GLY A 43 19.50 6.59 12.62
CA GLY A 43 20.62 6.25 11.75
C GLY A 43 20.29 6.06 10.26
N PHE A 44 19.05 6.20 9.79
CA PHE A 44 18.74 6.28 8.36
C PHE A 44 18.90 7.69 7.81
N ALA A 45 19.27 7.79 6.52
CA ALA A 45 19.48 9.08 5.86
C ALA A 45 18.18 9.90 5.78
N ALA A 46 18.33 11.21 5.98
CA ALA A 46 17.24 12.13 5.78
C ALA A 46 17.01 12.41 4.28
N TYR A 47 15.78 12.72 3.92
CA TYR A 47 15.44 13.25 2.59
C TYR A 47 16.17 14.57 2.33
N VAL A 48 16.75 14.72 1.14
CA VAL A 48 17.36 15.96 0.66
C VAL A 48 16.67 16.35 -0.65
N PRO A 49 15.88 17.42 -0.69
CA PRO A 49 15.14 17.81 -1.88
C PRO A 49 16.08 18.18 -3.03
N VAL A 50 15.68 17.82 -4.25
CA VAL A 50 16.31 18.27 -5.49
C VAL A 50 15.49 19.45 -6.03
N GLU A 51 16.12 20.60 -6.15
CA GLU A 51 15.46 21.84 -6.59
C GLU A 51 15.02 21.77 -8.07
N VAL A 52 13.81 22.25 -8.36
CA VAL A 52 13.29 22.48 -9.70
C VAL A 52 13.02 23.97 -9.86
N ASP A 53 13.69 24.62 -10.81
CA ASP A 53 13.54 26.07 -11.10
C ASP A 53 13.21 26.27 -12.59
N VAL A 54 12.01 25.89 -12.99
CA VAL A 54 11.53 26.04 -14.37
C VAL A 54 10.14 26.67 -14.40
N ALA A 55 9.98 27.72 -15.23
CA ALA A 55 8.68 28.25 -15.61
C ALA A 55 8.31 27.67 -16.96
N PRO A 56 7.28 26.83 -17.08
CA PRO A 56 6.90 26.20 -18.34
C PRO A 56 6.63 27.24 -19.43
N ASN A 57 7.29 27.10 -20.59
CA ASN A 57 7.18 27.97 -21.77
C ASN A 57 7.49 27.17 -23.04
N ALA A 58 7.06 25.91 -23.11
CA ALA A 58 7.27 25.04 -24.25
C ALA A 58 6.67 25.67 -25.54
N PRO A 59 7.31 25.49 -26.69
CA PRO A 59 6.79 26.01 -27.97
C PRO A 59 5.40 25.41 -28.27
N THR A 60 4.46 26.25 -28.63
CA THR A 60 3.09 25.85 -29.00
C THR A 60 3.03 25.27 -30.40
N TYR A 61 2.25 24.21 -30.57
CA TYR A 61 1.93 23.59 -31.86
C TYR A 61 0.52 23.02 -31.83
N THR A 62 -0.02 22.65 -32.98
CA THR A 62 -1.23 21.83 -33.08
C THR A 62 -0.84 20.55 -33.82
N PRO A 63 -1.23 19.37 -33.35
CA PRO A 63 -0.93 18.11 -34.02
C PRO A 63 -1.41 18.13 -35.48
N ASP A 64 -0.53 17.75 -36.41
CA ASP A 64 -0.82 17.66 -37.84
C ASP A 64 -0.12 16.42 -38.39
N LEU A 65 -0.89 15.38 -38.65
CA LEU A 65 -0.37 14.06 -39.08
C LEU A 65 0.30 14.17 -40.48
N ASP A 66 -0.07 15.12 -41.28
CA ASP A 66 0.53 15.35 -42.60
C ASP A 66 1.90 16.09 -42.51
N ALA A 67 2.18 16.73 -41.39
CA ALA A 67 3.42 17.50 -41.15
C ALA A 67 4.50 16.70 -40.38
N ILE A 68 4.23 15.48 -39.95
CA ILE A 68 5.15 14.65 -39.19
C ILE A 68 6.33 14.21 -40.04
N VAL A 69 7.57 14.27 -39.49
CA VAL A 69 8.79 13.91 -40.24
C VAL A 69 8.97 12.40 -40.46
N ASN A 70 8.29 11.55 -39.69
CA ASN A 70 8.32 10.10 -39.78
C ASN A 70 6.92 9.50 -40.00
N PRO A 71 6.24 9.80 -41.15
CA PRO A 71 4.84 9.42 -41.37
C PRO A 71 4.61 7.91 -41.45
N ASP A 72 5.63 7.09 -41.73
CA ASP A 72 5.53 5.62 -41.81
C ASP A 72 5.06 5.01 -40.48
N LEU A 73 5.30 5.68 -39.36
CA LEU A 73 4.84 5.24 -38.04
C LEU A 73 3.29 5.25 -37.95
N MET A 74 2.64 6.13 -38.70
CA MET A 74 1.17 6.21 -38.74
C MET A 74 0.53 4.96 -39.35
N ASP A 75 1.26 4.21 -40.20
CA ASP A 75 0.73 2.99 -40.83
C ASP A 75 0.50 1.85 -39.82
N ARG A 76 1.08 1.93 -38.62
CA ARG A 76 0.88 1.01 -37.50
C ARG A 76 -0.42 1.27 -36.74
N LEU A 77 -1.00 2.46 -36.86
CA LEU A 77 -2.18 2.89 -36.10
C LEU A 77 -3.47 2.66 -36.89
N SER A 78 -4.50 2.20 -36.19
CA SER A 78 -5.87 2.13 -36.73
C SER A 78 -6.43 3.53 -37.03
N PRO A 79 -7.47 3.67 -37.85
CA PRO A 79 -8.12 4.97 -38.09
C PRO A 79 -8.63 5.64 -36.81
N ALA A 80 -9.10 4.89 -35.82
CA ALA A 80 -9.56 5.42 -34.54
C ALA A 80 -8.38 5.96 -33.70
N GLN A 81 -7.26 5.24 -33.66
CA GLN A 81 -6.03 5.65 -32.98
C GLN A 81 -5.43 6.91 -33.60
N ARG A 82 -5.38 7.02 -34.94
CA ARG A 82 -4.94 8.26 -35.62
C ARG A 82 -5.83 9.44 -35.29
N THR A 83 -7.16 9.24 -35.22
CA THR A 83 -8.10 10.30 -34.83
C THR A 83 -7.85 10.78 -33.40
N SER A 84 -7.60 9.87 -32.46
CA SER A 84 -7.25 10.20 -31.07
C SER A 84 -5.90 10.92 -30.99
N LEU A 85 -4.90 10.44 -31.73
CA LEU A 85 -3.57 11.03 -31.80
C LEU A 85 -3.62 12.48 -32.32
N GLU A 86 -4.40 12.75 -33.38
CA GLU A 86 -4.60 14.10 -33.93
C GLU A 86 -5.35 15.01 -32.94
N ALA A 87 -6.36 14.49 -32.24
CA ALA A 87 -7.19 15.25 -31.31
C ALA A 87 -6.46 15.59 -29.99
N ASN A 88 -5.75 14.62 -29.42
CA ASN A 88 -5.12 14.73 -28.10
C ASN A 88 -3.61 15.03 -28.18
N GLY A 89 -2.97 14.81 -29.32
CA GLY A 89 -1.51 14.83 -29.47
C GLY A 89 -0.84 13.54 -29.04
N PHE A 90 -1.60 12.56 -28.55
CA PHE A 90 -1.13 11.24 -28.15
C PHE A 90 -2.23 10.16 -28.21
N VAL A 91 -1.84 8.90 -28.18
CA VAL A 91 -2.72 7.74 -28.06
C VAL A 91 -1.95 6.54 -27.46
N VAL A 92 -2.60 5.77 -26.60
CA VAL A 92 -2.11 4.49 -26.10
C VAL A 92 -2.79 3.36 -26.89
N VAL A 93 -1.98 2.36 -27.31
CA VAL A 93 -2.44 1.22 -28.09
C VAL A 93 -2.46 -0.01 -27.20
N PRO A 94 -3.56 -0.80 -27.16
CA PRO A 94 -3.67 -1.95 -26.27
C PRO A 94 -2.93 -3.19 -26.81
N GLN A 95 -1.65 -3.03 -27.13
CA GLN A 95 -0.73 -4.11 -27.51
C GLN A 95 0.22 -4.34 -26.31
N GLY A 96 0.06 -5.47 -25.61
CA GLY A 96 0.86 -5.80 -24.44
C GLY A 96 2.29 -6.18 -24.76
N TYR A 97 3.22 -5.75 -23.89
CA TYR A 97 4.62 -6.20 -23.81
C TYR A 97 4.86 -6.74 -22.41
N ASP A 98 5.68 -7.77 -22.30
CA ASP A 98 6.00 -8.36 -20.99
C ASP A 98 6.79 -7.38 -20.11
N GLN A 99 7.64 -6.54 -20.73
CA GLN A 99 8.46 -5.53 -20.08
C GLN A 99 8.34 -4.15 -20.73
N ILE A 100 8.35 -3.09 -19.91
CA ILE A 100 8.22 -1.71 -20.40
C ILE A 100 9.45 -1.28 -21.24
N TYR A 101 10.65 -1.74 -20.93
CA TYR A 101 11.86 -1.38 -21.67
C TYR A 101 11.91 -2.02 -23.06
N GLU A 102 11.22 -3.14 -23.32
CA GLU A 102 11.12 -3.78 -24.64
C GLU A 102 10.53 -2.84 -25.70
N ILE A 103 9.57 -1.99 -25.29
CA ILE A 103 8.95 -0.99 -26.17
C ILE A 103 10.02 0.00 -26.67
N TYR A 104 10.91 0.44 -25.77
CA TYR A 104 11.99 1.36 -26.11
C TYR A 104 13.06 0.70 -26.96
N GLN A 105 13.45 -0.52 -26.65
CA GLN A 105 14.41 -1.29 -27.43
C GLN A 105 13.89 -1.59 -28.84
N GLN A 106 12.61 -1.99 -28.96
CA GLN A 106 11.98 -2.17 -30.27
C GLN A 106 11.95 -0.87 -31.05
N ALA A 107 11.54 0.24 -30.43
CA ALA A 107 11.50 1.56 -31.08
C ALA A 107 12.88 1.97 -31.57
N THR A 108 13.92 1.85 -30.74
CA THR A 108 15.31 2.15 -31.09
C THR A 108 15.79 1.24 -32.22
N GLY A 109 15.56 -0.09 -32.12
CA GLY A 109 15.93 -1.08 -33.14
C GLY A 109 15.25 -0.84 -34.51
N GLU A 110 14.10 -0.20 -34.54
CA GLU A 110 13.38 0.19 -35.77
C GLU A 110 13.72 1.62 -36.25
N GLY A 111 14.60 2.35 -35.54
CA GLY A 111 14.94 3.75 -35.83
C GLY A 111 13.80 4.73 -35.54
N THR A 112 12.83 4.34 -34.71
CA THR A 112 11.73 5.19 -34.24
C THR A 112 12.20 6.05 -33.08
N PRO A 113 11.90 7.36 -33.04
CA PRO A 113 12.22 8.21 -31.90
C PRO A 113 11.46 7.76 -30.65
N VAL A 114 12.16 7.67 -29.52
CA VAL A 114 11.55 7.27 -28.25
C VAL A 114 10.97 8.46 -27.48
N PHE A 115 9.92 8.17 -26.70
CA PHE A 115 9.30 9.07 -25.74
C PHE A 115 9.48 8.50 -24.34
N VAL A 116 10.42 9.04 -23.56
CA VAL A 116 10.68 8.56 -22.21
C VAL A 116 9.56 9.00 -21.29
N THR A 117 8.80 8.04 -20.74
CA THR A 117 7.66 8.28 -19.85
C THR A 117 8.07 8.26 -18.37
N THR A 118 7.27 8.89 -17.52
CA THR A 118 7.36 8.73 -16.05
C THR A 118 7.04 7.30 -15.63
N ASP A 119 6.14 6.61 -16.32
CA ASP A 119 5.80 5.19 -16.10
C ASP A 119 7.04 4.30 -16.10
N ALA A 120 7.93 4.48 -17.08
CA ALA A 120 9.10 3.63 -17.24
C ALA A 120 10.12 3.77 -16.11
N VAL A 121 10.34 4.97 -15.60
CA VAL A 121 11.28 5.19 -14.49
C VAL A 121 10.66 4.84 -13.14
N LEU A 122 9.35 5.02 -12.97
CA LEU A 122 8.62 4.58 -11.77
C LEU A 122 8.66 3.04 -11.66
N HIS A 123 8.41 2.33 -12.75
CA HIS A 123 8.54 0.88 -12.80
C HIS A 123 9.97 0.40 -12.50
N ALA A 124 10.99 1.03 -13.09
CA ALA A 124 12.39 0.67 -12.78
C ALA A 124 12.75 0.92 -11.30
N PHE A 125 12.21 1.98 -10.70
CA PHE A 125 12.40 2.23 -9.26
C PHE A 125 11.70 1.18 -8.39
N HIS A 126 10.48 0.74 -8.76
CA HIS A 126 9.79 -0.37 -8.12
C HIS A 126 10.67 -1.63 -8.04
N ILE A 127 11.25 -2.05 -9.16
CA ILE A 127 12.13 -3.23 -9.20
C ILE A 127 13.30 -3.08 -8.21
N LEU A 128 13.96 -1.91 -8.19
CA LEU A 128 15.06 -1.66 -7.26
C LEU A 128 14.62 -1.67 -5.78
N TYR A 129 13.44 -1.16 -5.49
CA TYR A 129 12.87 -1.15 -4.15
C TYR A 129 12.54 -2.56 -3.66
N ASP A 130 11.83 -3.33 -4.48
CA ASP A 130 11.40 -4.69 -4.18
C ASP A 130 12.61 -5.63 -3.99
N TYR A 131 13.61 -5.56 -4.90
CA TYR A 131 14.82 -6.37 -4.77
C TYR A 131 15.68 -6.01 -3.55
N ALA A 132 15.77 -4.73 -3.18
CA ALA A 132 16.48 -4.33 -1.96
C ALA A 132 15.78 -4.87 -0.71
N LEU A 133 14.44 -4.94 -0.70
CA LEU A 133 13.68 -5.53 0.40
C LEU A 133 13.89 -7.05 0.46
N ARG A 134 13.78 -7.76 -0.68
CA ARG A 134 14.02 -9.21 -0.77
C ARG A 134 15.42 -9.61 -0.29
N LEU A 135 16.45 -8.83 -0.67
CA LEU A 135 17.83 -9.06 -0.22
C LEU A 135 17.97 -8.88 1.29
N ALA A 136 17.40 -7.80 1.85
CA ALA A 136 17.43 -7.58 3.29
C ALA A 136 16.72 -8.70 4.07
N GLU A 137 15.61 -9.21 3.55
CA GLU A 137 14.87 -10.32 4.13
C GLU A 137 15.66 -11.62 4.06
N MET A 138 16.18 -11.98 2.90
CA MET A 138 16.89 -13.23 2.66
C MET A 138 18.23 -13.28 3.40
N GLU A 139 19.01 -12.21 3.36
CA GLU A 139 20.36 -12.21 3.94
C GLU A 139 20.36 -11.95 5.46
N HIS A 140 19.33 -11.28 5.99
CA HIS A 140 19.32 -10.81 7.38
C HIS A 140 18.06 -11.20 8.16
N PHE A 141 16.86 -10.80 7.69
CA PHE A 141 15.66 -10.84 8.54
C PHE A 141 15.15 -12.24 8.81
N ILE A 142 15.26 -13.18 7.88
CA ILE A 142 14.81 -14.57 8.06
C ILE A 142 15.61 -15.23 9.20
N ALA A 143 16.95 -15.17 9.16
CA ALA A 143 17.79 -15.76 10.19
C ALA A 143 17.63 -15.08 11.55
N ASP A 144 17.47 -13.75 11.58
CA ASP A 144 17.20 -12.99 12.79
C ASP A 144 15.85 -13.37 13.40
N LEU A 145 14.80 -13.56 12.57
CA LEU A 145 13.46 -13.93 13.02
C LEU A 145 13.44 -15.36 13.58
N GLU A 146 14.15 -16.30 12.97
CA GLU A 146 14.30 -17.68 13.49
C GLU A 146 14.98 -17.70 14.85
N GLY A 147 16.12 -17.00 14.99
CA GLY A 147 16.86 -16.90 16.24
C GLY A 147 16.04 -16.22 17.34
N LEU A 148 15.38 -15.12 17.00
CA LEU A 148 14.50 -14.38 17.91
C LEU A 148 13.32 -15.23 18.39
N THR A 149 12.64 -15.91 17.47
CA THR A 149 11.50 -16.79 17.76
C THR A 149 11.89 -17.90 18.72
N GLN A 150 13.04 -18.53 18.50
CA GLN A 150 13.55 -19.59 19.38
C GLN A 150 13.84 -19.04 20.80
N ALA A 151 14.50 -17.88 20.90
CA ALA A 151 14.81 -17.26 22.19
C ALA A 151 13.54 -16.88 22.98
N MET A 152 12.52 -16.34 22.28
CA MET A 152 11.24 -15.95 22.86
C MET A 152 10.42 -17.19 23.27
N LEU A 153 10.48 -18.28 22.52
CA LEU A 153 9.85 -19.57 22.87
C LEU A 153 10.46 -20.13 24.17
N GLU A 154 11.78 -20.15 24.27
CA GLU A 154 12.50 -20.61 25.47
C GLU A 154 12.18 -19.73 26.70
N ALA A 155 12.14 -18.42 26.56
CA ALA A 155 11.76 -17.49 27.61
C ALA A 155 10.32 -17.72 28.07
N SER A 156 9.38 -17.90 27.12
CA SER A 156 7.97 -18.20 27.44
C SER A 156 7.78 -19.54 28.11
N GLU A 157 8.56 -20.57 27.77
CA GLU A 157 8.56 -21.87 28.45
C GLU A 157 9.09 -21.75 29.88
N ALA A 158 10.12 -20.94 30.10
CA ALA A 158 10.67 -20.67 31.42
C ALA A 158 9.65 -19.92 32.30
N ASP A 159 8.99 -18.90 31.79
CA ASP A 159 7.93 -18.16 32.48
C ASP A 159 6.74 -19.07 32.82
N TYR A 160 6.29 -19.93 31.90
CA TYR A 160 5.22 -20.90 32.14
C TYR A 160 5.55 -21.88 33.28
N LYS A 161 6.81 -22.35 33.34
CA LYS A 161 7.29 -23.26 34.42
C LYS A 161 7.42 -22.56 35.77
N ALA A 162 7.80 -21.28 35.77
CA ALA A 162 8.10 -20.51 36.98
C ALA A 162 6.90 -19.82 37.63
N THR A 163 5.82 -19.59 36.90
CA THR A 163 4.67 -18.77 37.34
C THR A 163 3.49 -19.64 37.87
N ALA A 164 2.61 -18.97 38.63
CA ALA A 164 1.29 -19.46 39.03
C ALA A 164 0.20 -18.59 38.38
N SER A 165 -1.08 -19.10 38.36
CA SER A 165 -2.20 -18.28 37.86
C SER A 165 -2.35 -16.98 38.68
N PRO A 166 -2.71 -15.84 38.06
CA PRO A 166 -3.13 -15.73 36.65
C PRO A 166 -1.98 -15.57 35.64
N ALA A 167 -0.74 -15.22 36.08
CA ALA A 167 0.39 -15.02 35.19
C ALA A 167 0.78 -16.28 34.39
N ARG A 168 0.52 -17.48 34.93
CA ARG A 168 0.77 -18.74 34.22
C ARG A 168 -0.12 -18.92 32.99
N GLU A 169 -1.34 -18.40 33.00
CA GLU A 169 -2.27 -18.46 31.86
C GLU A 169 -1.76 -17.57 30.71
N ALA A 170 -1.28 -16.40 31.06
CA ALA A 170 -0.61 -15.50 30.12
C ALA A 170 0.69 -16.11 29.54
N ALA A 171 1.53 -16.72 30.39
CA ALA A 171 2.74 -17.42 29.94
C ALA A 171 2.42 -18.64 29.07
N TRP A 172 1.29 -19.34 29.31
CA TRP A 172 0.81 -20.41 28.43
C TRP A 172 0.44 -19.86 27.04
N GLN A 173 -0.25 -18.74 27.00
CA GLN A 173 -0.62 -18.08 25.72
C GLN A 173 0.62 -17.67 24.92
N ASN A 174 1.63 -17.08 25.57
CA ASN A 174 2.90 -16.71 24.94
C ASN A 174 3.66 -17.95 24.43
N LEU A 175 3.70 -19.03 25.24
CA LEU A 175 4.31 -20.29 24.84
C LEU A 175 3.64 -20.88 23.59
N ALA A 176 2.31 -20.80 23.49
CA ALA A 176 1.58 -21.23 22.31
C ALA A 176 1.84 -20.31 21.11
N PHE A 177 1.82 -18.98 21.34
CA PHE A 177 2.04 -17.96 20.32
C PHE A 177 3.41 -18.11 19.63
N PHE A 178 4.50 -18.24 20.40
CA PHE A 178 5.83 -18.45 19.83
C PHE A 178 6.04 -19.88 19.27
N ALA A 179 5.32 -20.87 19.78
CA ALA A 179 5.37 -22.22 19.22
C ALA A 179 4.69 -22.31 17.83
N VAL A 180 3.64 -21.51 17.56
CA VAL A 180 3.06 -21.38 16.20
C VAL A 180 4.10 -20.78 15.26
N ALA A 181 4.70 -19.64 15.61
CA ALA A 181 5.69 -19.00 14.78
C ALA A 181 6.92 -19.91 14.52
N ALA A 182 7.40 -20.60 15.53
CA ALA A 182 8.51 -21.56 15.36
C ALA A 182 8.17 -22.66 14.35
N ARG A 183 6.93 -23.15 14.33
CA ARG A 183 6.45 -24.16 13.37
C ARG A 183 6.20 -23.59 11.98
N LEU A 184 5.86 -22.31 11.86
CA LEU A 184 5.74 -21.64 10.57
C LEU A 184 7.11 -21.44 9.91
N LEU A 185 8.15 -21.15 10.72
CA LEU A 185 9.53 -20.97 10.25
C LEU A 185 10.25 -22.31 9.98
N ASP A 186 10.06 -23.32 10.85
CA ASP A 186 10.63 -24.67 10.68
C ASP A 186 9.56 -25.74 10.95
N ASP A 187 9.20 -26.49 9.91
CA ASP A 187 8.21 -27.56 9.96
C ASP A 187 8.60 -28.73 10.91
N ARG A 188 9.84 -28.75 11.40
CA ARG A 188 10.41 -29.73 12.34
C ARG A 188 10.53 -29.21 13.76
N ALA A 189 10.27 -27.93 14.04
CA ALA A 189 10.39 -27.36 15.36
C ALA A 189 9.52 -28.13 16.38
N ASP A 190 10.06 -28.43 17.57
CA ASP A 190 9.36 -29.13 18.62
C ASP A 190 8.29 -28.24 19.28
N ILE A 191 7.05 -28.74 19.37
CA ILE A 191 5.96 -28.05 20.05
C ILE A 191 5.93 -28.50 21.52
N PRO A 192 6.05 -27.59 22.50
CA PRO A 192 5.98 -27.90 23.91
C PRO A 192 4.66 -28.61 24.28
N ALA A 193 4.77 -29.67 25.08
CA ALA A 193 3.62 -30.52 25.39
C ALA A 193 2.39 -29.79 25.97
N PRO A 194 2.52 -28.74 26.83
CA PRO A 194 1.37 -28.04 27.38
C PRO A 194 0.49 -27.29 26.35
N VAL A 195 1.05 -26.94 25.20
CA VAL A 195 0.36 -26.12 24.18
C VAL A 195 0.09 -26.88 22.88
N ARG A 196 0.55 -28.13 22.78
CA ARG A 196 0.59 -28.91 21.54
C ARG A 196 -0.73 -28.96 20.78
N ASP A 197 -1.82 -29.26 21.48
CA ASP A 197 -3.11 -29.46 20.82
C ASP A 197 -3.68 -28.14 20.28
N ALA A 198 -3.51 -27.04 21.02
CA ALA A 198 -3.94 -25.69 20.56
C ALA A 198 -3.09 -25.19 19.37
N VAL A 199 -1.78 -25.40 19.42
CA VAL A 199 -0.87 -25.04 18.32
C VAL A 199 -1.22 -25.78 17.02
N TRP A 200 -1.49 -27.09 17.10
CA TRP A 200 -1.90 -27.85 15.91
C TRP A 200 -3.26 -27.42 15.34
N GLN A 201 -4.20 -27.01 16.22
CA GLN A 201 -5.48 -26.48 15.75
C GLN A 201 -5.31 -25.12 15.08
N GLU A 202 -4.48 -24.23 15.61
CA GLU A 202 -4.16 -22.92 15.03
C GLU A 202 -3.48 -23.08 13.65
N LEU A 203 -2.44 -23.92 13.57
CA LEU A 203 -1.74 -24.19 12.30
C LEU A 203 -2.68 -24.78 11.24
N ALA A 204 -3.64 -25.62 11.62
CA ALA A 204 -4.62 -26.16 10.68
C ALA A 204 -5.55 -25.08 10.09
N LEU A 205 -5.86 -24.03 10.85
CA LEU A 205 -6.63 -22.87 10.34
C LEU A 205 -5.78 -21.99 9.42
N ILE A 206 -4.52 -21.76 9.78
CA ILE A 206 -3.55 -21.05 8.93
C ILE A 206 -3.39 -21.78 7.60
N ASP A 207 -3.19 -23.09 7.60
CA ASP A 207 -3.04 -23.90 6.39
C ASP A 207 -4.32 -23.97 5.54
N ALA A 208 -5.49 -23.86 6.18
CA ALA A 208 -6.78 -23.89 5.49
C ALA A 208 -7.16 -22.55 4.82
N HIS A 209 -6.65 -21.42 5.33
CA HIS A 209 -6.85 -20.02 4.87
C HIS A 209 -8.26 -19.69 4.35
N GLN A 210 -9.31 -20.14 5.05
CA GLN A 210 -10.71 -20.00 4.61
C GLN A 210 -11.41 -18.70 5.07
N GLY A 211 -10.66 -17.68 5.51
CA GLY A 211 -11.22 -16.43 6.02
C GLY A 211 -11.36 -16.41 7.53
N PHE A 212 -12.38 -15.71 8.06
CA PHE A 212 -12.54 -15.52 9.50
C PHE A 212 -12.93 -16.79 10.27
N ASP A 213 -12.15 -17.13 11.29
CA ASP A 213 -12.47 -18.18 12.28
C ASP A 213 -11.93 -17.81 13.67
N PHE A 214 -12.30 -18.58 14.69
CA PHE A 214 -11.86 -18.37 16.07
C PHE A 214 -10.45 -18.90 16.30
N SER A 215 -9.54 -18.07 16.84
CA SER A 215 -8.23 -18.54 17.25
C SER A 215 -8.33 -19.51 18.45
N PRO A 216 -7.87 -20.77 18.33
CA PRO A 216 -7.81 -21.73 19.44
C PRO A 216 -6.94 -21.24 20.60
N ILE A 217 -5.88 -20.49 20.35
CA ILE A 217 -4.93 -19.99 21.36
C ILE A 217 -5.53 -18.86 22.17
N PHE A 218 -6.10 -17.86 21.50
CA PHE A 218 -6.65 -16.68 22.17
C PHE A 218 -7.99 -16.96 22.87
N ASN A 219 -8.73 -18.00 22.44
CA ASN A 219 -9.99 -18.42 23.04
C ASN A 219 -9.86 -19.64 23.98
N THR A 220 -8.65 -20.10 24.31
CA THR A 220 -8.43 -21.34 25.08
C THR A 220 -9.21 -21.40 26.41
N TYR A 221 -9.42 -20.28 27.09
CA TYR A 221 -10.05 -20.22 28.43
C TYR A 221 -11.54 -19.88 28.39
N ARG A 222 -12.17 -19.87 27.23
CA ARG A 222 -13.60 -19.63 27.09
C ARG A 222 -14.22 -20.46 25.97
N PRO A 223 -15.50 -20.88 26.08
CA PRO A 223 -16.23 -21.41 24.93
C PRO A 223 -16.59 -20.27 23.95
N CYS A 224 -16.43 -20.51 22.65
CA CYS A 224 -16.82 -19.60 21.59
C CYS A 224 -18.01 -20.15 20.82
N PRO A 225 -19.24 -19.79 21.19
CA PRO A 225 -20.41 -20.04 20.37
C PRO A 225 -20.35 -19.23 19.09
N GLU A 226 -20.98 -19.74 18.05
CA GLU A 226 -21.06 -19.09 16.74
C GLU A 226 -21.51 -17.61 16.86
N ASN A 227 -20.75 -16.72 16.23
CA ASN A 227 -20.99 -15.26 16.24
C ASN A 227 -20.86 -14.56 17.60
N ASP A 228 -20.13 -15.10 18.57
CA ASP A 228 -19.86 -14.39 19.82
C ASP A 228 -18.84 -13.27 19.59
N PRO A 229 -19.20 -11.98 19.76
CA PRO A 229 -18.29 -10.85 19.51
C PRO A 229 -17.14 -10.76 20.53
N ALA A 230 -17.25 -11.42 21.69
CA ALA A 230 -16.19 -11.44 22.68
C ALA A 230 -15.12 -12.50 22.40
N CYS A 231 -15.29 -13.34 21.39
CA CYS A 231 -14.27 -14.30 20.95
C CYS A 231 -13.28 -13.60 20.02
N TYR A 232 -12.03 -14.05 20.11
CA TYR A 232 -10.98 -13.57 19.22
C TYR A 232 -11.15 -14.20 17.84
N TRP A 233 -11.41 -13.35 16.84
CA TRP A 233 -11.53 -13.70 15.44
C TRP A 233 -10.25 -13.35 14.69
N GLU A 234 -9.80 -14.24 13.83
CA GLU A 234 -8.70 -13.97 12.90
C GLU A 234 -9.13 -14.22 11.45
N ASP A 235 -8.61 -13.43 10.53
CA ASP A 235 -8.78 -13.64 9.09
C ASP A 235 -7.63 -14.51 8.57
N TYR A 236 -7.87 -15.82 8.53
CA TYR A 236 -6.86 -16.78 8.07
C TYR A 236 -6.60 -16.73 6.57
N SER A 237 -7.43 -16.03 5.76
CA SER A 237 -7.14 -15.81 4.34
C SER A 237 -5.90 -14.92 4.11
N GLN A 238 -5.47 -14.18 5.13
CA GLN A 238 -4.29 -13.34 5.08
C GLN A 238 -2.97 -14.13 5.06
N TYR A 239 -2.99 -15.40 5.46
CA TYR A 239 -1.78 -16.25 5.56
C TYR A 239 -1.41 -16.93 4.24
N VAL A 240 -2.10 -16.66 3.14
CA VAL A 240 -1.71 -17.05 1.79
C VAL A 240 -0.50 -16.24 1.37
N PRO A 241 0.69 -16.87 1.18
CA PRO A 241 1.84 -16.16 0.64
C PRO A 241 1.52 -15.61 -0.76
N ARG A 242 1.94 -14.40 -1.02
CA ARG A 242 1.72 -13.71 -2.28
C ARG A 242 2.82 -12.67 -2.50
N GLY A 243 3.02 -12.13 -3.73
CA GLY A 243 4.12 -11.34 -4.17
C GLY A 243 5.45 -12.08 -4.16
N HIS A 244 6.49 -11.39 -3.91
CA HIS A 244 7.78 -12.04 -3.87
C HIS A 244 7.89 -13.19 -2.84
N TYR A 245 6.94 -13.29 -1.90
CA TYR A 245 6.91 -14.39 -0.92
C TYR A 245 6.47 -15.74 -1.51
N THR A 246 6.07 -15.80 -2.79
CA THR A 246 5.85 -17.07 -3.53
C THR A 246 7.12 -17.61 -4.19
N ARG A 247 8.23 -16.86 -4.17
CA ARG A 247 9.44 -17.15 -4.95
C ARG A 247 10.21 -18.40 -4.47
N ASN A 248 10.19 -18.66 -3.15
CA ASN A 248 10.81 -19.86 -2.56
C ASN A 248 10.17 -20.20 -1.20
N GLU A 249 10.52 -21.41 -0.66
CA GLU A 249 9.96 -21.89 0.61
C GLU A 249 10.37 -21.04 1.83
N ASP A 250 11.53 -20.39 1.83
CA ASP A 250 12.00 -19.58 2.96
C ASP A 250 11.21 -18.28 3.04
N PHE A 251 10.91 -17.64 1.90
CA PHE A 251 10.00 -16.52 1.82
C PHE A 251 8.57 -16.90 2.25
N GLU A 252 8.04 -18.05 1.82
CA GLU A 252 6.70 -18.49 2.24
C GLU A 252 6.59 -18.68 3.76
N ARG A 253 7.63 -19.27 4.38
CA ARG A 253 7.70 -19.48 5.84
C ARG A 253 7.80 -18.16 6.58
N TYR A 254 8.69 -17.28 6.12
CA TYR A 254 8.87 -15.94 6.67
C TYR A 254 7.57 -15.14 6.60
N PHE A 255 6.90 -15.12 5.45
CA PHE A 255 5.61 -14.45 5.27
C PHE A 255 4.57 -14.89 6.31
N ARG A 256 4.35 -16.22 6.45
CA ARG A 256 3.35 -16.76 7.39
C ARG A 256 3.70 -16.42 8.84
N ALA A 257 4.97 -16.49 9.21
CA ALA A 257 5.42 -16.14 10.55
C ALA A 257 5.29 -14.64 10.86
N MET A 258 5.65 -13.78 9.91
CA MET A 258 5.49 -12.34 10.05
C MET A 258 4.02 -11.91 10.02
N MET A 259 3.16 -12.53 9.19
CA MET A 259 1.71 -12.33 9.27
C MET A 259 1.18 -12.70 10.66
N TRP A 260 1.60 -13.82 11.23
CA TRP A 260 1.25 -14.20 12.60
C TRP A 260 1.66 -13.14 13.61
N TYR A 261 2.88 -12.67 13.57
CA TYR A 261 3.40 -11.63 14.46
C TYR A 261 2.79 -10.26 14.25
N GLY A 262 2.45 -9.94 13.02
CA GLY A 262 1.91 -8.63 12.62
C GLY A 262 0.42 -8.47 12.88
N ARG A 263 -0.34 -9.58 12.82
CA ARG A 263 -1.80 -9.54 12.91
C ARG A 263 -2.34 -9.83 14.29
N MET A 264 -1.73 -10.77 15.01
CA MET A 264 -2.24 -11.19 16.32
C MET A 264 -2.03 -10.10 17.38
N SER A 265 -3.14 -9.51 17.83
CA SER A 265 -3.17 -8.42 18.82
C SER A 265 -3.43 -8.96 20.24
N PHE A 266 -2.70 -8.45 21.22
CA PHE A 266 -2.98 -8.61 22.63
C PHE A 266 -3.78 -7.39 23.11
N HIS A 267 -5.11 -7.50 23.14
CA HIS A 267 -6.03 -6.41 23.36
C HIS A 267 -5.99 -5.86 24.80
N LEU A 268 -6.05 -4.54 24.93
CA LEU A 268 -6.22 -3.86 26.21
C LEU A 268 -7.66 -3.91 26.71
N THR A 269 -8.60 -4.06 25.79
CA THR A 269 -10.04 -4.04 26.08
C THR A 269 -10.75 -5.14 25.30
N VAL A 270 -11.49 -5.99 26.01
CA VAL A 270 -12.51 -6.89 25.47
C VAL A 270 -13.77 -6.66 26.29
N PRO A 271 -14.70 -5.79 25.87
CA PRO A 271 -15.83 -5.33 26.73
C PRO A 271 -16.68 -6.48 27.27
N ALA A 272 -16.94 -7.48 26.46
CA ALA A 272 -17.73 -8.65 26.84
C ALA A 272 -16.93 -9.72 27.63
N ASP A 273 -15.60 -9.63 27.70
CA ASP A 273 -14.72 -10.54 28.47
C ASP A 273 -13.50 -9.83 29.06
N PRO A 274 -13.64 -9.04 30.13
CA PRO A 274 -12.51 -8.35 30.75
C PRO A 274 -11.38 -9.25 31.26
N GLU A 275 -11.65 -10.56 31.52
CA GLU A 275 -10.61 -11.51 31.93
C GLU A 275 -9.67 -11.86 30.76
N SER A 276 -10.18 -11.97 29.53
CA SER A 276 -9.33 -12.10 28.35
C SER A 276 -8.42 -10.89 28.20
N ALA A 277 -8.95 -9.66 28.27
CA ALA A 277 -8.14 -8.44 28.22
C ALA A 277 -7.02 -8.41 29.28
N ARG A 278 -7.34 -8.77 30.53
CA ARG A 278 -6.31 -8.87 31.59
C ARG A 278 -5.24 -9.91 31.28
N ARG A 279 -5.63 -11.07 30.75
CA ARG A 279 -4.70 -12.12 30.36
C ARG A 279 -3.80 -11.66 29.22
N GLU A 280 -4.37 -11.04 28.19
CA GLU A 280 -3.65 -10.53 27.03
C GLU A 280 -2.70 -9.39 27.42
N THR A 281 -3.10 -8.46 28.30
CA THR A 281 -2.22 -7.43 28.86
C THR A 281 -1.04 -8.05 29.63
N ARG A 282 -1.26 -9.10 30.44
CA ARG A 282 -0.16 -9.84 31.11
C ARG A 282 0.75 -10.54 30.10
N SER A 283 0.16 -11.13 29.07
CA SER A 283 0.91 -11.77 27.97
C SER A 283 1.85 -10.79 27.29
N ALA A 284 1.35 -9.63 26.91
CA ALA A 284 2.16 -8.58 26.31
C ALA A 284 3.29 -8.09 27.23
N LEU A 285 3.01 -7.87 28.52
CA LEU A 285 4.03 -7.48 29.50
C LEU A 285 5.14 -8.55 29.67
N LEU A 286 4.79 -9.84 29.62
CA LEU A 286 5.76 -10.94 29.65
C LEU A 286 6.59 -10.97 28.36
N ILE A 287 5.99 -10.74 27.20
CA ILE A 287 6.69 -10.64 25.90
C ILE A 287 7.70 -9.48 25.92
N VAL A 288 7.26 -8.30 26.32
CA VAL A 288 8.15 -7.12 26.42
C VAL A 288 9.30 -7.40 27.37
N ARG A 289 9.01 -7.96 28.56
CA ARG A 289 10.06 -8.35 29.50
C ARG A 289 11.03 -9.38 28.91
N ALA A 290 10.53 -10.37 28.19
CA ALA A 290 11.37 -11.37 27.54
C ALA A 290 12.31 -10.75 26.52
N LEU A 291 11.85 -9.83 25.67
CA LEU A 291 12.71 -9.09 24.72
C LEU A 291 13.87 -8.35 25.39
N TYR A 292 13.63 -7.71 26.54
CA TYR A 292 14.68 -7.00 27.28
C TYR A 292 15.62 -7.92 28.07
N THR A 293 15.26 -9.19 28.30
CA THR A 293 16.03 -10.11 29.17
C THR A 293 16.60 -11.34 28.49
N ALA A 294 15.97 -11.80 27.39
CA ALA A 294 16.44 -12.94 26.61
C ALA A 294 17.61 -12.55 25.69
N ARG A 295 18.26 -13.56 25.13
CA ARG A 295 19.38 -13.38 24.22
C ARG A 295 19.27 -14.37 23.05
N VAL A 296 19.67 -13.88 21.88
CA VAL A 296 19.89 -14.71 20.68
C VAL A 296 21.42 -14.91 20.58
N GLY A 297 21.88 -16.08 20.94
CA GLY A 297 23.33 -16.29 21.11
C GLY A 297 23.93 -15.36 22.17
N GLU A 298 24.84 -14.49 21.75
CA GLU A 298 25.48 -13.51 22.63
C GLU A 298 24.81 -12.11 22.59
N GLU A 299 23.81 -11.91 21.73
CA GLU A 299 23.15 -10.61 21.52
C GLU A 299 21.87 -10.48 22.35
N PRO A 300 21.50 -9.29 22.84
CA PRO A 300 20.16 -9.04 23.40
C PRO A 300 19.06 -9.33 22.37
N ALA A 301 17.98 -9.95 22.79
CA ALA A 301 16.85 -10.26 21.90
C ALA A 301 16.18 -8.96 21.35
N LEU A 302 16.20 -7.89 22.11
CA LEU A 302 15.71 -6.57 21.66
C LEU A 302 16.51 -6.05 20.48
N ASP A 303 17.84 -6.14 20.49
CA ASP A 303 18.70 -5.64 19.41
C ASP A 303 18.43 -6.43 18.10
N VAL A 304 18.15 -7.75 18.21
CA VAL A 304 17.76 -8.58 17.05
C VAL A 304 16.36 -8.19 16.54
N TRP A 305 15.42 -7.92 17.44
CA TRP A 305 14.09 -7.42 17.10
C TRP A 305 14.18 -6.07 16.36
N GLU A 306 15.03 -5.15 16.84
CA GLU A 306 15.28 -3.84 16.23
C GLU A 306 15.89 -3.95 14.83
N ARG A 307 16.75 -4.94 14.57
CA ARG A 307 17.32 -5.17 13.22
C ARG A 307 16.30 -5.55 12.16
N ILE A 308 15.14 -6.09 12.56
CA ILE A 308 14.01 -6.32 11.65
C ILE A 308 13.07 -5.11 11.66
N TYR A 309 12.75 -4.59 12.83
CA TYR A 309 11.74 -3.54 12.98
C TYR A 309 12.14 -2.20 12.39
N GLU A 310 13.36 -1.72 12.66
CA GLU A 310 13.81 -0.41 12.19
C GLU A 310 13.92 -0.30 10.65
N PRO A 311 14.57 -1.24 9.93
CA PRO A 311 14.61 -1.16 8.47
C PRO A 311 13.21 -1.25 7.85
N THR A 312 12.35 -2.14 8.35
CA THR A 312 10.99 -2.25 7.82
C THR A 312 10.15 -1.01 8.14
N ALA A 313 10.44 -0.30 9.24
CA ALA A 313 9.85 1.01 9.50
C ALA A 313 10.38 2.10 8.54
N PHE A 314 11.62 2.01 8.09
CA PHE A 314 12.16 2.89 7.06
C PHE A 314 11.56 2.64 5.68
N PHE A 315 11.35 1.36 5.31
CA PHE A 315 10.66 1.00 4.06
C PHE A 315 9.20 1.46 4.06
N VAL A 316 8.44 1.16 5.13
CA VAL A 316 6.97 1.23 5.09
C VAL A 316 6.38 2.20 6.11
N GLY A 317 6.93 2.24 7.32
CA GLY A 317 6.42 3.05 8.42
C GLY A 317 6.47 2.32 9.77
N THR A 318 6.15 3.04 10.85
CA THR A 318 6.05 2.46 12.19
C THR A 318 4.75 1.66 12.37
N ALA A 319 4.73 0.77 13.35
CA ALA A 319 3.53 0.02 13.71
C ALA A 319 2.36 0.95 14.06
N ASP A 320 1.19 0.63 13.56
CA ASP A 320 -0.06 1.32 13.88
C ASP A 320 -0.53 1.01 15.31
N ASP A 321 -0.30 -0.20 15.77
CA ASP A 321 -0.62 -0.68 17.11
C ASP A 321 0.46 -0.31 18.14
N LEU A 322 0.17 -0.57 19.43
CA LEU A 322 1.13 -0.32 20.51
C LEU A 322 2.33 -1.28 20.42
N THR A 323 3.51 -0.71 20.62
CA THR A 323 4.80 -1.37 20.43
C THR A 323 5.44 -1.81 21.77
N VAL A 324 6.56 -2.50 21.66
CA VAL A 324 7.46 -2.83 22.76
C VAL A 324 7.85 -1.57 23.57
N TYR A 325 8.12 -0.47 22.89
CA TYR A 325 8.53 0.80 23.52
C TYR A 325 7.40 1.45 24.30
N ASP A 326 6.17 1.42 23.76
CA ASP A 326 4.97 1.94 24.43
C ASP A 326 4.72 1.20 25.75
N TYR A 327 4.74 -0.14 25.68
CA TYR A 327 4.53 -0.99 26.86
C TYR A 327 5.65 -0.86 27.90
N ALA A 328 6.91 -0.78 27.47
CA ALA A 328 8.04 -0.53 28.36
C ALA A 328 7.95 0.83 29.06
N ALA A 329 7.53 1.88 28.36
CA ALA A 329 7.34 3.20 28.93
C ALA A 329 6.24 3.21 30.00
N VAL A 330 5.08 2.64 29.73
CA VAL A 330 3.97 2.52 30.70
C VAL A 330 4.37 1.61 31.88
N ALA A 331 5.10 0.53 31.64
CA ALA A 331 5.61 -0.34 32.71
C ALA A 331 6.58 0.41 33.63
N ASN A 332 7.45 1.25 33.08
CA ASN A 332 8.33 2.11 33.89
C ASN A 332 7.53 3.09 34.78
N GLU A 333 6.45 3.66 34.27
CA GLU A 333 5.60 4.59 35.02
C GLU A 333 4.85 3.88 36.16
N VAL A 334 4.21 2.74 35.86
CA VAL A 334 3.29 2.07 36.78
C VAL A 334 4.00 1.10 37.75
N TYR A 335 4.93 0.32 37.22
CA TYR A 335 5.66 -0.69 38.01
C TYR A 335 7.04 -0.21 38.49
N GLY A 336 7.54 0.93 37.98
CA GLY A 336 8.90 1.40 38.24
C GLY A 336 9.98 0.66 37.44
N GLY A 337 9.60 -0.06 36.39
CA GLY A 337 10.42 -0.88 35.51
C GLY A 337 9.62 -2.05 34.95
N LEU A 338 10.27 -2.95 34.18
CA LEU A 338 9.61 -4.13 33.67
C LEU A 338 9.21 -5.06 34.83
N PRO A 339 7.92 -5.47 34.96
CA PRO A 339 7.44 -6.20 36.12
C PRO A 339 8.03 -7.62 36.17
N ASP A 340 8.36 -8.08 37.39
CA ASP A 340 8.62 -9.49 37.64
C ASP A 340 7.31 -10.29 37.41
N PRO A 341 7.35 -11.49 36.80
CA PRO A 341 6.16 -12.30 36.54
C PRO A 341 5.24 -12.51 37.76
N ALA A 342 5.79 -12.56 38.96
CA ALA A 342 5.00 -12.67 40.20
C ALA A 342 4.21 -11.38 40.49
N THR A 343 4.71 -10.22 40.12
CA THR A 343 4.03 -8.92 40.31
C THR A 343 2.80 -8.79 39.41
N LEU A 344 2.74 -9.49 38.29
CA LEU A 344 1.60 -9.48 37.38
C LEU A 344 0.33 -10.11 37.96
N ALA A 345 0.40 -10.72 39.14
CA ALA A 345 -0.76 -11.15 39.91
C ALA A 345 -1.44 -10.01 40.69
N ASP A 346 -0.82 -8.83 40.80
CA ASP A 346 -1.43 -7.66 41.44
C ASP A 346 -2.42 -6.99 40.46
N GLU A 347 -3.71 -7.22 40.67
CA GLU A 347 -4.78 -6.68 39.82
C GLU A 347 -4.83 -5.14 39.81
N SER A 348 -4.45 -4.49 40.91
CA SER A 348 -4.50 -3.01 40.98
C SER A 348 -3.39 -2.35 40.18
N LEU A 349 -2.22 -2.95 40.11
CA LEU A 349 -1.14 -2.48 39.24
C LEU A 349 -1.44 -2.79 37.77
N LEU A 350 -2.05 -3.93 37.48
CA LEU A 350 -2.47 -4.28 36.12
C LEU A 350 -3.56 -3.32 35.59
N GLU A 351 -4.56 -3.00 36.45
CA GLU A 351 -5.60 -2.02 36.11
C GLU A 351 -5.00 -0.63 35.88
N ALA A 352 -4.08 -0.18 36.74
CA ALA A 352 -3.37 1.09 36.53
C ALA A 352 -2.55 1.09 35.23
N PHE A 353 -1.89 -0.01 34.88
CA PHE A 353 -1.19 -0.16 33.60
C PHE A 353 -2.16 -0.03 32.44
N THR A 354 -3.27 -0.77 32.44
CA THR A 354 -4.27 -0.75 31.37
C THR A 354 -4.88 0.65 31.19
N ASP A 355 -5.21 1.32 32.31
CA ASP A 355 -5.74 2.69 32.26
C ASP A 355 -4.75 3.71 31.74
N THR A 356 -3.46 3.56 32.04
CA THR A 356 -2.39 4.43 31.51
C THR A 356 -2.15 4.13 30.03
N ALA A 357 -2.08 2.86 29.64
CA ALA A 357 -1.89 2.44 28.24
C ALA A 357 -3.01 2.94 27.32
N ARG A 358 -4.27 2.94 27.79
CA ARG A 358 -5.42 3.49 27.06
C ARG A 358 -5.35 5.00 26.79
N GLN A 359 -4.44 5.73 27.45
CA GLN A 359 -4.21 7.15 27.15
C GLN A 359 -3.22 7.38 26.00
N LEU A 360 -2.60 6.31 25.51
CA LEU A 360 -1.74 6.35 24.34
C LEU A 360 -2.58 6.45 23.05
N ARG A 361 -1.88 6.55 21.91
CA ARG A 361 -2.55 6.57 20.61
C ARG A 361 -3.30 5.26 20.35
N PRO A 362 -4.57 5.29 19.94
CA PRO A 362 -5.22 4.11 19.38
C PRO A 362 -4.68 3.83 17.96
N PRO A 363 -4.88 2.61 17.42
CA PRO A 363 -4.59 2.34 16.02
C PRO A 363 -5.48 3.21 15.12
N ALA A 364 -4.89 3.75 14.07
CA ALA A 364 -5.62 4.59 13.10
C ALA A 364 -6.34 3.73 12.03
N ILE A 365 -5.83 2.52 11.78
CA ILE A 365 -6.42 1.54 10.87
C ILE A 365 -6.99 0.38 11.69
N VAL A 366 -8.29 0.10 11.52
CA VAL A 366 -8.96 -1.01 12.19
C VAL A 366 -8.52 -2.34 11.60
N GLY A 367 -7.72 -3.08 12.35
CA GLY A 367 -7.19 -4.38 11.96
C GLY A 367 -7.94 -5.53 12.63
N GLY A 368 -9.12 -5.87 12.14
CA GLY A 368 -9.90 -6.98 12.69
C GLY A 368 -11.40 -6.82 12.49
N ARG A 369 -12.18 -7.79 13.01
CA ARG A 369 -13.64 -7.76 12.94
C ARG A 369 -14.19 -6.94 14.11
N VAL A 370 -14.82 -5.81 13.80
CA VAL A 370 -15.52 -4.94 14.77
C VAL A 370 -17.00 -4.89 14.39
N THR A 371 -17.89 -4.78 15.38
CA THR A 371 -19.33 -4.69 15.18
C THR A 371 -19.79 -3.23 15.28
N ASP A 372 -20.95 -2.91 14.70
CA ASP A 372 -21.58 -1.58 14.72
C ASP A 372 -22.01 -1.08 16.13
N GLN A 373 -21.80 -1.91 17.16
CA GLN A 373 -22.13 -1.59 18.57
C GLN A 373 -20.88 -1.32 19.41
N GLU A 374 -19.69 -1.35 18.83
CA GLU A 374 -18.40 -1.17 19.49
C GLU A 374 -17.73 0.09 18.97
N GLU A 375 -16.94 0.75 19.81
CA GLU A 375 -16.03 1.81 19.36
C GLU A 375 -14.75 1.15 18.83
N PRO A 376 -14.52 1.17 17.50
CA PRO A 376 -13.43 0.40 16.89
C PRO A 376 -12.06 0.67 17.51
N GLU A 377 -11.75 1.93 17.77
CA GLU A 377 -10.48 2.40 18.32
C GLU A 377 -10.21 1.85 19.75
N GLU A 378 -11.26 1.63 20.56
CA GLU A 378 -11.13 1.08 21.92
C GLU A 378 -10.93 -0.44 21.91
N VAL A 379 -11.63 -1.16 21.03
CA VAL A 379 -11.62 -2.64 21.03
C VAL A 379 -10.48 -3.24 20.22
N THR A 380 -9.90 -2.50 19.28
CA THR A 380 -8.73 -2.94 18.50
C THR A 380 -7.40 -2.49 19.10
N MET A 381 -7.42 -1.61 20.11
CA MET A 381 -6.21 -1.13 20.76
C MET A 381 -5.53 -2.26 21.54
N GLY A 382 -4.28 -2.56 21.20
CA GLY A 382 -3.51 -3.63 21.83
C GLY A 382 -2.05 -3.61 21.45
N PHE A 383 -1.30 -4.57 21.98
CA PHE A 383 0.10 -4.82 21.65
C PHE A 383 0.20 -5.83 20.52
N ARG A 384 1.10 -5.60 19.57
CA ARG A 384 1.52 -6.58 18.58
C ARG A 384 3.02 -6.74 18.56
N PHE A 385 3.51 -7.97 18.40
CA PHE A 385 4.93 -8.27 18.48
C PHE A 385 5.74 -7.65 17.34
N MET A 386 5.26 -7.78 16.10
CA MET A 386 5.75 -7.11 14.89
C MET A 386 4.56 -6.45 14.17
N GLY A 387 3.90 -5.49 14.84
CA GLY A 387 2.66 -4.88 14.36
C GLY A 387 2.73 -4.37 12.91
N GLN A 388 1.66 -4.58 12.16
CA GLN A 388 1.52 -4.06 10.80
C GLN A 388 1.62 -2.53 10.78
N ARG A 389 2.17 -2.00 9.70
CA ARG A 389 2.56 -0.59 9.57
C ARG A 389 1.36 0.28 9.20
N PHE A 390 1.34 1.50 9.75
CA PHE A 390 0.43 2.52 9.27
C PHE A 390 0.83 2.98 7.87
N ILE A 391 -0.12 2.94 6.95
CA ILE A 391 0.02 3.51 5.60
C ILE A 391 -1.15 4.45 5.30
N PRO A 392 -0.90 5.62 4.67
CA PRO A 392 -1.89 6.68 4.55
C PRO A 392 -3.09 6.31 3.68
N ASP A 393 -2.90 5.57 2.62
CA ASP A 393 -3.94 5.17 1.69
C ASP A 393 -4.91 4.13 2.29
N SER A 394 -4.44 3.19 3.13
CA SER A 394 -5.35 2.31 3.88
C SER A 394 -6.18 3.09 4.91
N TYR A 395 -5.62 4.12 5.53
CA TYR A 395 -6.37 5.04 6.38
C TYR A 395 -7.41 5.82 5.56
N MET A 396 -7.05 6.36 4.39
CA MET A 396 -8.00 7.03 3.49
C MET A 396 -9.16 6.10 3.08
N PHE A 397 -8.86 4.85 2.76
CA PHE A 397 -9.86 3.85 2.40
C PHE A 397 -10.83 3.58 3.53
N GLN A 398 -10.33 3.38 4.76
CA GLN A 398 -11.17 3.16 5.92
C GLN A 398 -12.10 4.34 6.21
N GLU A 399 -11.60 5.57 6.08
CA GLU A 399 -12.38 6.79 6.32
C GLU A 399 -13.42 7.08 5.21
N LEU A 400 -13.34 6.40 4.07
CA LEU A 400 -14.26 6.56 2.94
C LEU A 400 -15.20 5.37 2.71
N VAL A 401 -15.24 4.40 3.64
CA VAL A 401 -16.20 3.29 3.61
C VAL A 401 -17.12 3.33 4.84
N TYR A 402 -18.10 2.42 4.92
CA TYR A 402 -18.96 2.21 6.09
C TYR A 402 -18.07 1.78 7.30
N ASP A 403 -18.23 2.39 8.50
CA ASP A 403 -19.33 3.20 9.03
C ASP A 403 -19.17 4.73 8.83
N LYS A 404 -18.03 5.20 8.32
CA LYS A 404 -17.74 6.63 8.17
C LYS A 404 -18.55 7.26 7.02
N VAL A 405 -18.84 6.47 5.98
CA VAL A 405 -19.68 6.83 4.84
C VAL A 405 -20.90 5.90 4.80
N ASP A 406 -22.09 6.48 4.86
CA ASP A 406 -23.35 5.75 5.07
C ASP A 406 -24.08 5.45 3.74
N GLY A 407 -25.38 5.24 3.78
CA GLY A 407 -26.23 4.71 2.74
C GLY A 407 -26.22 5.45 1.40
N TYR A 408 -26.33 4.67 0.31
CA TYR A 408 -26.36 5.15 -1.06
C TYR A 408 -27.60 6.01 -1.36
N ARG A 409 -27.40 7.13 -2.05
CA ARG A 409 -28.45 8.10 -2.43
C ARG A 409 -28.77 8.11 -3.92
N GLY A 410 -27.92 7.52 -4.74
CA GLY A 410 -28.10 7.42 -6.18
C GLY A 410 -29.17 6.40 -6.59
N THR A 411 -29.27 6.17 -7.89
CA THR A 411 -30.23 5.20 -8.48
C THR A 411 -29.55 4.05 -9.22
N GLY A 412 -28.21 4.06 -9.28
CA GLY A 412 -27.38 3.09 -9.97
C GLY A 412 -26.97 1.90 -9.10
N GLN A 413 -25.97 1.18 -9.59
CA GLN A 413 -25.25 0.14 -8.87
C GLN A 413 -23.75 0.43 -9.01
N PRO A 414 -23.21 1.41 -8.24
CA PRO A 414 -21.80 1.74 -8.33
C PRO A 414 -20.93 0.57 -7.86
N PHE A 415 -19.66 0.60 -8.23
CA PHE A 415 -18.68 -0.43 -7.83
C PHE A 415 -18.61 -0.59 -6.31
N THR A 416 -18.73 0.50 -5.56
CA THR A 416 -18.52 0.58 -4.11
C THR A 416 -19.67 0.06 -3.24
N ILE A 417 -20.84 -0.23 -3.83
CA ILE A 417 -22.06 -0.55 -3.09
C ILE A 417 -22.14 -2.00 -2.59
N SER A 418 -22.59 -2.18 -1.34
CA SER A 418 -22.99 -3.49 -0.80
C SER A 418 -24.44 -3.85 -1.15
N PRO A 419 -24.84 -5.14 -0.99
CA PRO A 419 -26.25 -5.53 -1.10
C PRO A 419 -27.19 -4.81 -0.13
N MET A 420 -26.70 -4.24 0.97
CA MET A 420 -27.46 -3.47 1.95
C MET A 420 -27.50 -1.98 1.62
N GLY A 421 -26.75 -1.52 0.61
CA GLY A 421 -26.76 -0.15 0.15
C GLY A 421 -25.70 0.76 0.80
N ASN A 422 -24.76 0.20 1.56
CA ASN A 422 -23.64 0.95 2.16
C ASN A 422 -22.42 0.92 1.24
N ARG A 423 -21.54 1.91 1.39
CA ARG A 423 -20.23 1.94 0.72
C ARG A 423 -19.26 1.02 1.47
N VAL A 424 -19.01 -0.17 0.95
CA VAL A 424 -18.14 -1.17 1.60
C VAL A 424 -16.84 -1.42 0.86
N PHE A 425 -16.71 -0.89 -0.36
CA PHE A 425 -15.45 -0.87 -1.10
C PHE A 425 -15.03 0.58 -1.36
N PRO A 426 -13.75 0.90 -1.17
CA PRO A 426 -13.15 2.10 -1.75
C PRO A 426 -12.87 1.87 -3.24
N ARG A 427 -12.35 2.89 -3.90
CA ARG A 427 -11.76 2.85 -5.25
C ARG A 427 -10.31 3.29 -5.17
N GLY A 428 -9.43 2.75 -6.00
CA GLY A 428 -8.08 3.26 -6.15
C GLY A 428 -8.05 4.77 -6.38
N LEU A 429 -9.02 5.30 -7.14
CA LEU A 429 -9.22 6.74 -7.37
C LEU A 429 -9.55 7.58 -6.12
N ASP A 430 -9.98 6.97 -5.01
CA ASP A 430 -10.22 7.72 -3.76
C ASP A 430 -8.92 8.34 -3.21
N VAL A 431 -7.78 7.65 -3.35
CA VAL A 431 -6.49 8.16 -2.87
C VAL A 431 -6.07 9.45 -3.60
N PRO A 432 -5.96 9.49 -4.95
CA PRO A 432 -5.67 10.73 -5.64
C PRO A 432 -6.74 11.81 -5.45
N ALA A 433 -8.02 11.46 -5.24
CA ALA A 433 -9.07 12.43 -4.92
C ALA A 433 -8.84 13.08 -3.55
N VAL A 434 -8.45 12.33 -2.54
CA VAL A 434 -8.02 12.87 -1.23
C VAL A 434 -6.79 13.76 -1.37
N LEU A 435 -5.84 13.37 -2.21
CA LEU A 435 -4.60 14.14 -2.48
C LEU A 435 -4.83 15.37 -3.36
N GLY A 436 -6.07 15.68 -3.73
CA GLY A 436 -6.48 16.93 -4.38
C GLY A 436 -6.73 16.83 -5.89
N SER A 437 -6.71 15.64 -6.49
CA SER A 437 -7.05 15.46 -7.89
C SER A 437 -8.54 15.74 -8.16
N GLY A 438 -8.83 16.87 -8.79
CA GLY A 438 -10.18 17.18 -9.27
C GLY A 438 -10.67 16.17 -10.30
N ARG A 439 -9.76 15.65 -11.15
CA ARG A 439 -10.11 14.70 -12.20
C ARG A 439 -10.52 13.32 -11.63
N ALA A 440 -9.83 12.82 -10.62
CA ALA A 440 -10.23 11.58 -9.92
C ALA A 440 -11.63 11.72 -9.32
N LEU A 441 -11.92 12.86 -8.69
CA LEU A 441 -13.25 13.14 -8.12
C LEU A 441 -14.35 13.25 -9.21
N GLU A 442 -14.05 13.82 -10.37
CA GLU A 442 -14.98 13.87 -11.51
C GLU A 442 -15.35 12.45 -11.99
N ILE A 443 -14.38 11.55 -12.12
CA ILE A 443 -14.59 10.16 -12.53
C ILE A 443 -15.44 9.42 -11.50
N LEU A 444 -15.06 9.45 -10.22
CA LEU A 444 -15.82 8.84 -9.12
C LEU A 444 -17.28 9.33 -9.08
N THR A 445 -17.49 10.64 -9.33
CA THR A 445 -18.82 11.23 -9.36
C THR A 445 -19.63 10.75 -10.56
N ALA A 446 -19.01 10.66 -11.74
CA ALA A 446 -19.67 10.18 -12.95
C ALA A 446 -20.08 8.70 -12.86
N GLU A 447 -19.31 7.88 -12.13
CA GLU A 447 -19.57 6.46 -11.89
C GLU A 447 -20.54 6.22 -10.71
N GLY A 448 -20.87 7.27 -9.94
CA GLY A 448 -21.82 7.23 -8.81
C GLY A 448 -21.20 6.76 -7.50
N ASP A 449 -19.87 6.64 -7.44
CA ASP A 449 -19.11 6.18 -6.26
C ASP A 449 -19.04 7.23 -5.14
N THR A 450 -19.52 8.46 -5.40
CA THR A 450 -19.63 9.56 -4.43
C THR A 450 -21.04 9.79 -3.89
N ASP A 451 -22.07 9.12 -4.44
CA ASP A 451 -23.49 9.35 -4.14
C ASP A 451 -23.92 8.72 -2.81
N TYR A 452 -23.16 8.94 -1.74
CA TYR A 452 -23.40 8.40 -0.40
C TYR A 452 -23.53 9.51 0.64
N ASP A 453 -24.30 9.24 1.73
CA ASP A 453 -24.34 10.15 2.86
C ASP A 453 -22.97 10.19 3.56
N GLY A 454 -22.48 11.40 3.83
CA GLY A 454 -21.22 11.63 4.52
C GLY A 454 -19.98 11.60 3.63
N TYR A 455 -20.04 11.07 2.38
CA TYR A 455 -18.85 10.97 1.52
C TYR A 455 -18.18 12.33 1.28
N ALA A 456 -18.95 13.35 0.92
CA ALA A 456 -18.39 14.68 0.62
C ALA A 456 -17.77 15.34 1.86
N GLU A 457 -18.36 15.15 3.04
CA GLU A 457 -17.84 15.64 4.31
C GLU A 457 -16.54 14.92 4.71
N GLN A 458 -16.49 13.58 4.56
CA GLN A 458 -15.29 12.79 4.86
C GLN A 458 -14.17 13.10 3.88
N LEU A 459 -14.46 13.17 2.58
CA LEU A 459 -13.48 13.57 1.58
C LEU A 459 -12.88 14.94 1.90
N ALA A 460 -13.72 15.94 2.22
CA ALA A 460 -13.24 17.28 2.54
C ALA A 460 -12.41 17.32 3.84
N LYS A 461 -12.75 16.49 4.84
CA LYS A 461 -11.95 16.28 6.05
C LYS A 461 -10.55 15.74 5.70
N LEU A 462 -10.48 14.65 4.95
CA LEU A 462 -9.22 14.02 4.55
C LEU A 462 -8.37 14.96 3.68
N GLN A 463 -8.97 15.65 2.71
CA GLN A 463 -8.27 16.64 1.88
C GLN A 463 -7.61 17.74 2.75
N ALA A 464 -8.33 18.26 3.75
CA ALA A 464 -7.81 19.28 4.66
C ALA A 464 -6.68 18.72 5.55
N GLU A 465 -6.81 17.49 6.01
CA GLU A 465 -5.83 16.78 6.83
C GLU A 465 -4.52 16.56 6.07
N PHE A 466 -4.59 15.95 4.90
CA PHE A 466 -3.40 15.66 4.08
C PHE A 466 -2.75 16.91 3.46
N ALA A 467 -3.53 17.95 3.14
CA ALA A 467 -2.99 19.22 2.67
C ALA A 467 -2.24 20.00 3.77
N ALA A 468 -2.53 19.74 5.04
CA ALA A 468 -1.88 20.40 6.16
C ALA A 468 -0.53 19.75 6.55
N LEU A 469 -0.20 18.58 6.01
CA LEU A 469 1.02 17.86 6.34
C LEU A 469 2.26 18.60 5.82
N PRO A 470 3.28 18.82 6.67
CA PRO A 470 4.55 19.40 6.24
C PRO A 470 5.35 18.39 5.39
N GLU A 471 6.33 18.88 4.63
CA GLU A 471 7.17 18.07 3.77
C GLU A 471 7.91 16.96 4.55
N GLU A 472 8.34 17.24 5.75
CA GLU A 472 9.02 16.27 6.62
C GLU A 472 8.15 15.03 6.93
N GLN A 473 6.82 15.18 6.96
CA GLN A 473 5.92 14.05 7.12
C GLN A 473 5.76 13.26 5.81
N TRP A 474 5.76 13.93 4.66
CA TRP A 474 5.72 13.27 3.36
C TRP A 474 7.00 12.49 3.02
N THR A 475 8.12 12.84 3.65
CA THR A 475 9.44 12.27 3.35
C THR A 475 10.05 11.47 4.51
N GLN A 476 9.22 11.11 5.50
CA GLN A 476 9.65 10.47 6.74
C GLN A 476 10.19 9.04 6.57
N ASN A 477 9.70 8.31 5.57
CA ASN A 477 10.12 6.98 5.17
C ASN A 477 9.93 6.81 3.66
N LEU A 478 10.33 5.65 3.11
CA LEU A 478 10.30 5.43 1.67
C LEU A 478 8.88 5.35 1.11
N TYR A 479 7.92 4.73 1.83
CA TYR A 479 6.52 4.63 1.42
C TYR A 479 5.85 5.99 1.23
N TRP A 480 5.93 6.85 2.25
CA TRP A 480 5.39 8.20 2.22
C TRP A 480 6.06 9.07 1.15
N ASN A 481 7.39 8.91 1.01
CA ASN A 481 8.16 9.66 0.02
C ASN A 481 7.85 9.21 -1.41
N TRP A 482 7.52 7.94 -1.62
CA TRP A 482 7.04 7.46 -2.93
C TRP A 482 5.72 8.16 -3.30
N LEU A 483 4.72 8.16 -2.41
CA LEU A 483 3.47 8.90 -2.63
C LEU A 483 3.72 10.42 -2.85
N HIS A 484 4.69 11.00 -2.13
CA HIS A 484 5.12 12.38 -2.34
C HIS A 484 5.67 12.61 -3.75
N SER A 485 6.40 11.65 -4.29
CA SER A 485 6.99 11.71 -5.63
C SER A 485 5.93 11.62 -6.74
N LEU A 486 4.80 10.96 -6.48
CA LEU A 486 3.68 10.85 -7.42
C LEU A 486 2.75 12.08 -7.44
N ARG A 487 2.75 12.93 -6.41
CA ARG A 487 1.81 14.07 -6.30
C ARG A 487 1.81 15.02 -7.50
N PRO A 488 2.93 15.36 -8.16
CA PRO A 488 2.91 16.25 -9.32
C PRO A 488 2.11 15.73 -10.51
N LEU A 489 1.89 14.40 -10.62
CA LEU A 489 1.02 13.79 -11.64
C LEU A 489 -0.47 14.13 -11.44
N LEU A 490 -0.88 14.58 -10.24
CA LEU A 490 -2.26 14.94 -9.95
C LEU A 490 -2.61 16.37 -10.38
N GLU A 491 -1.64 17.14 -10.84
CA GLU A 491 -1.80 18.55 -11.23
C GLU A 491 -2.14 18.68 -12.71
N MET A 492 -3.24 19.39 -13.02
CA MET A 492 -3.59 19.72 -14.41
C MET A 492 -2.53 20.64 -15.04
N LYS A 493 -1.96 20.21 -16.15
CA LYS A 493 -0.97 21.00 -16.90
C LYS A 493 -1.68 22.00 -17.82
N GLY A 494 -1.27 23.27 -17.76
CA GLY A 494 -1.88 24.37 -18.48
C GLY A 494 -0.98 25.01 -19.55
N GLU A 495 -1.22 26.29 -19.84
CA GLU A 495 -0.40 27.07 -20.77
C GLU A 495 1.08 27.02 -20.39
N GLY A 496 1.94 26.84 -21.39
CA GLY A 496 3.38 26.68 -21.23
C GLY A 496 3.86 25.21 -21.24
N TYR A 497 2.97 24.24 -21.09
CA TYR A 497 3.29 22.83 -21.34
C TYR A 497 3.07 22.42 -22.81
N PRO A 498 3.65 21.30 -23.29
CA PRO A 498 3.38 20.78 -24.63
C PRO A 498 1.88 20.50 -24.85
N TYR A 499 1.44 20.55 -26.11
CA TYR A 499 0.02 20.41 -26.48
C TYR A 499 -0.63 19.14 -25.88
N PHE A 500 0.04 17.99 -25.97
CA PHE A 500 -0.52 16.71 -25.50
C PHE A 500 -0.81 16.71 -23.98
N MET A 501 -0.03 17.45 -23.18
CA MET A 501 -0.22 17.52 -21.73
C MET A 501 -1.40 18.40 -21.28
N GLN A 502 -1.93 19.23 -22.15
CA GLN A 502 -2.99 20.18 -21.81
C GLN A 502 -4.41 19.61 -21.98
N SER A 503 -4.54 18.33 -22.38
CA SER A 503 -5.83 17.69 -22.63
C SER A 503 -6.36 16.96 -21.37
N PRO A 504 -7.69 16.83 -21.19
CA PRO A 504 -8.26 15.95 -20.17
C PRO A 504 -7.82 14.49 -20.30
N ALA A 505 -7.58 14.00 -21.53
CA ALA A 505 -7.08 12.67 -21.80
C ALA A 505 -5.67 12.44 -21.22
N TRP A 506 -4.81 13.48 -21.20
CA TRP A 506 -3.50 13.40 -20.55
C TRP A 506 -3.62 13.34 -19.03
N MET A 507 -4.56 14.08 -18.44
CA MET A 507 -4.86 13.94 -17.00
C MET A 507 -5.30 12.52 -16.64
N ASP A 508 -6.08 11.87 -17.52
CA ASP A 508 -6.48 10.47 -17.34
C ASP A 508 -5.25 9.55 -17.45
N LYS A 509 -4.29 9.83 -18.37
CA LYS A 509 -3.01 9.11 -18.45
C LYS A 509 -2.17 9.32 -17.19
N ASP A 510 -2.05 10.55 -16.69
CA ASP A 510 -1.28 10.83 -15.47
C ASP A 510 -1.91 10.16 -14.22
N LEU A 511 -3.24 10.12 -14.12
CA LEU A 511 -3.94 9.33 -13.10
C LEU A 511 -3.66 7.83 -13.24
N HIS A 512 -3.63 7.33 -14.46
CA HIS A 512 -3.32 5.93 -14.75
C HIS A 512 -1.89 5.57 -14.36
N THR A 513 -0.91 6.43 -14.65
CA THR A 513 0.47 6.32 -14.20
C THR A 513 0.55 6.33 -12.68
N TRP A 514 -0.17 7.25 -12.03
CA TRP A 514 -0.23 7.36 -10.57
C TRP A 514 -0.74 6.06 -9.94
N LEU A 515 -1.86 5.51 -10.45
CA LEU A 515 -2.47 4.27 -9.96
C LEU A 515 -1.59 3.05 -10.22
N GLY A 516 -0.95 2.95 -11.40
CA GLY A 516 -0.02 1.86 -11.71
C GLY A 516 1.15 1.84 -10.74
N SER A 517 1.83 2.97 -10.54
CA SER A 517 2.96 3.06 -9.62
C SER A 517 2.56 2.91 -8.15
N TRP A 518 1.38 3.39 -7.75
CA TRP A 518 0.83 3.12 -6.41
C TRP A 518 0.51 1.64 -6.20
N THR A 519 0.01 0.95 -7.22
CA THR A 519 -0.21 -0.50 -7.18
C THR A 519 1.11 -1.24 -6.95
N GLU A 520 2.19 -0.85 -7.63
CA GLU A 520 3.53 -1.39 -7.40
C GLU A 520 4.00 -1.17 -5.96
N LEU A 521 3.85 0.05 -5.42
CA LEU A 521 4.18 0.34 -4.01
C LEU A 521 3.38 -0.53 -3.03
N ARG A 522 2.10 -0.75 -3.28
CA ARG A 522 1.23 -1.62 -2.46
C ARG A 522 1.67 -3.07 -2.52
N HIS A 523 2.15 -3.50 -3.66
CA HIS A 523 2.72 -4.81 -3.89
C HIS A 523 3.98 -5.05 -3.06
N ASP A 524 4.99 -4.21 -3.22
CA ASP A 524 6.29 -4.37 -2.58
C ASP A 524 6.23 -4.40 -1.05
N THR A 525 5.16 -3.85 -0.50
CA THR A 525 5.01 -3.65 0.95
C THR A 525 3.94 -4.53 1.60
N ILE A 526 3.48 -5.57 0.94
CA ILE A 526 2.31 -6.36 1.33
C ILE A 526 2.40 -7.04 2.70
N LEU A 527 3.56 -7.53 3.08
CA LEU A 527 3.77 -8.19 4.37
C LEU A 527 3.69 -7.17 5.50
N TYR A 528 4.26 -6.00 5.26
CA TYR A 528 4.39 -4.93 6.24
C TYR A 528 3.25 -3.93 6.15
N ALA A 529 2.87 -3.52 4.94
CA ALA A 529 1.65 -2.80 4.67
C ALA A 529 0.47 -3.75 4.49
N LYS A 530 -0.73 -3.25 4.54
CA LYS A 530 -1.90 -4.07 4.18
C LYS A 530 -2.08 -4.10 2.67
N GLN A 531 -1.39 -5.01 2.05
CA GLN A 531 -1.48 -5.70 0.74
C GLN A 531 -1.02 -5.08 -0.58
N SER A 532 -0.38 -5.91 -1.45
CA SER A 532 -0.34 -5.95 -2.91
C SER A 532 0.55 -6.81 -3.71
N TYR A 533 0.98 -6.78 -4.97
CA TYR A 533 2.03 -7.58 -5.68
C TYR A 533 2.43 -7.23 -7.11
N ALA A 534 3.37 -7.94 -7.75
CA ALA A 534 4.45 -7.82 -8.71
C ALA A 534 4.44 -8.72 -9.98
N ILE A 535 5.30 -8.78 -10.96
CA ILE A 535 6.67 -8.83 -11.54
C ILE A 535 6.70 -9.46 -12.99
N VAL A 536 7.59 -9.45 -13.93
CA VAL A 536 8.85 -9.31 -14.68
C VAL A 536 8.94 -10.14 -16.01
N GLU A 537 9.69 -9.89 -17.04
CA GLU A 537 10.95 -10.15 -17.79
C GLU A 537 10.93 -10.11 -19.34
N THR A 538 11.95 -10.31 -20.06
CA THR A 538 13.02 -9.81 -20.91
C THR A 538 13.09 -10.31 -22.37
N ALA A 539 13.70 -9.58 -23.34
CA ALA A 539 14.51 -10.07 -24.48
C ALA A 539 15.17 -8.98 -25.35
N MET A 540 16.32 -9.29 -26.00
CA MET A 540 17.28 -8.38 -26.69
C MET A 540 17.11 -8.25 -28.20
N GLN A 541 17.47 -7.08 -28.81
CA GLN A 541 17.74 -6.90 -30.26
C GLN A 541 18.72 -5.77 -30.66
N VAL A 542 19.05 -5.62 -31.96
CA VAL A 542 20.20 -4.93 -32.61
C VAL A 542 19.76 -3.68 -33.39
N GLU A 543 20.57 -2.61 -33.35
CA GLU A 543 20.27 -1.22 -33.76
C GLU A 543 20.31 -0.86 -35.26
N PRO A 544 19.53 0.18 -35.71
CA PRO A 544 19.81 1.10 -36.80
C PRO A 544 19.98 2.58 -36.36
N GLU A 545 20.42 3.49 -37.24
CA GLU A 545 20.77 4.89 -36.93
C GLU A 545 19.55 5.78 -36.56
N PRO A 546 19.72 6.75 -35.62
CA PRO A 546 18.61 7.27 -34.80
C PRO A 546 18.04 8.63 -35.22
N LEU A 547 16.73 8.77 -35.14
CA LEU A 547 16.00 10.02 -34.99
C LEU A 547 16.08 10.51 -33.52
N LYS A 548 15.85 11.83 -33.30
CA LYS A 548 15.89 12.48 -31.98
C LYS A 548 14.56 12.27 -31.25
N GLY A 549 14.62 11.77 -30.02
CA GLY A 549 13.47 11.49 -29.17
C GLY A 549 13.07 12.66 -28.25
N TYR A 550 12.23 12.38 -27.23
CA TYR A 550 11.67 13.36 -26.30
C TYR A 550 11.49 12.74 -24.91
N VAL A 551 11.53 13.53 -23.83
CA VAL A 551 11.23 13.11 -22.45
C VAL A 551 9.88 13.69 -22.06
N GLU A 552 9.05 12.93 -21.34
CA GLU A 552 7.82 13.45 -20.71
C GLU A 552 8.20 14.58 -19.74
N PRO A 553 7.75 15.83 -19.95
CA PRO A 553 8.30 16.95 -19.19
C PRO A 553 7.63 17.11 -17.82
N GLN A 554 8.02 16.23 -16.89
CA GLN A 554 7.60 16.18 -15.50
C GLN A 554 8.80 16.35 -14.53
N PRO A 555 9.52 17.50 -14.53
CA PRO A 555 10.77 17.66 -13.79
C PRO A 555 10.62 17.45 -12.27
N GLU A 556 9.45 17.80 -11.70
CA GLU A 556 9.15 17.58 -10.29
C GLU A 556 9.09 16.08 -9.92
N VAL A 557 8.54 15.23 -10.80
CA VAL A 557 8.51 13.76 -10.57
C VAL A 557 9.93 13.22 -10.57
N TYR A 558 10.73 13.57 -11.57
CA TYR A 558 12.12 13.12 -11.67
C TYR A 558 12.97 13.59 -10.48
N ALA A 559 12.81 14.86 -10.07
CA ALA A 559 13.52 15.45 -8.93
C ALA A 559 13.23 14.71 -7.61
N ARG A 560 11.95 14.47 -7.32
CA ARG A 560 11.51 13.79 -6.09
C ARG A 560 11.91 12.33 -6.09
N LEU A 561 11.78 11.64 -7.22
CA LEU A 561 12.19 10.23 -7.34
C LEU A 561 13.72 10.08 -7.24
N ALA A 562 14.51 11.04 -7.76
CA ALA A 562 15.97 11.06 -7.58
C ALA A 562 16.34 11.22 -6.08
N ALA A 563 15.68 12.13 -5.38
CA ALA A 563 15.90 12.32 -3.94
C ALA A 563 15.46 11.09 -3.12
N LEU A 564 14.40 10.41 -3.51
CA LEU A 564 13.94 9.15 -2.91
C LEU A 564 14.97 8.01 -3.13
N ALA A 565 15.49 7.85 -4.34
CA ALA A 565 16.52 6.86 -4.65
C ALA A 565 17.82 7.12 -3.85
N ALA A 566 18.23 8.39 -3.73
CA ALA A 566 19.37 8.80 -2.89
C ALA A 566 19.14 8.52 -1.41
N GLN A 567 17.94 8.80 -0.88
CA GLN A 567 17.56 8.52 0.51
C GLN A 567 17.60 7.01 0.80
N MET A 568 17.05 6.20 -0.10
CA MET A 568 17.05 4.75 -0.01
C MET A 568 18.48 4.21 0.00
N ARG A 569 19.29 4.59 -0.99
CA ARG A 569 20.68 4.16 -1.10
C ARG A 569 21.51 4.50 0.13
N ALA A 570 21.40 5.73 0.63
CA ALA A 570 22.15 6.16 1.82
C ALA A 570 21.64 5.47 3.10
N GLY A 571 20.32 5.40 3.31
CA GLY A 571 19.71 4.83 4.52
C GLY A 571 19.95 3.35 4.70
N LEU A 572 19.86 2.56 3.62
CA LEU A 572 20.13 1.12 3.63
C LEU A 572 21.64 0.84 3.64
N GLY A 573 22.44 1.61 2.89
CA GLY A 573 23.89 1.47 2.87
C GLY A 573 24.56 1.72 4.23
N ASP A 574 24.12 2.74 4.99
CA ASP A 574 24.61 3.03 6.34
C ASP A 574 24.37 1.87 7.32
N ARG A 575 23.39 1.01 7.06
CA ARG A 575 23.06 -0.18 7.86
C ARG A 575 23.67 -1.48 7.32
N GLY A 576 24.38 -1.43 6.16
CA GLY A 576 24.94 -2.61 5.53
C GLY A 576 23.89 -3.57 4.95
N LEU A 577 22.74 -3.03 4.55
CA LEU A 577 21.61 -3.75 3.94
C LEU A 577 21.62 -3.68 2.40
N LEU A 578 22.67 -3.14 1.80
CA LEU A 578 22.88 -3.10 0.36
C LEU A 578 24.22 -3.76 0.03
N ASP A 579 24.21 -4.63 -0.95
CA ASP A 579 25.42 -5.10 -1.60
C ASP A 579 26.02 -4.05 -2.57
N ASP A 580 27.18 -4.35 -3.14
CA ASP A 580 27.85 -3.43 -4.07
C ASP A 580 27.05 -3.22 -5.37
N GLU A 581 26.31 -4.22 -5.86
CA GLU A 581 25.53 -4.15 -7.11
C GLU A 581 24.27 -3.28 -6.90
N MET A 582 23.50 -3.53 -5.86
CA MET A 582 22.28 -2.74 -5.55
C MET A 582 22.65 -1.29 -5.24
N GLY A 583 23.71 -1.06 -4.47
CA GLY A 583 24.19 0.29 -4.17
C GLY A 583 24.63 1.04 -5.43
N TRP A 584 25.24 0.36 -6.40
CA TRP A 584 25.60 0.94 -7.70
C TRP A 584 24.36 1.24 -8.56
N LYS A 585 23.40 0.30 -8.67
CA LYS A 585 22.15 0.49 -9.45
C LYS A 585 21.32 1.66 -8.93
N LEU A 586 21.14 1.78 -7.62
CA LEU A 586 20.46 2.92 -7.00
C LEU A 586 21.19 4.24 -7.32
N GLY A 587 22.51 4.25 -7.37
CA GLY A 587 23.30 5.41 -7.80
C GLY A 587 23.14 5.73 -9.28
N GLN A 588 23.00 4.73 -10.16
CA GLN A 588 22.71 4.93 -11.59
C GLN A 588 21.27 5.44 -11.80
N MET A 589 20.31 4.92 -11.03
CA MET A 589 18.92 5.39 -11.04
C MET A 589 18.82 6.86 -10.63
N GLU A 590 19.47 7.26 -9.53
CA GLU A 590 19.57 8.66 -9.08
C GLU A 590 20.12 9.55 -10.22
N GLN A 591 21.23 9.15 -10.87
CA GLN A 591 21.85 9.93 -11.93
C GLN A 591 20.94 10.04 -13.18
N LEU A 592 20.32 8.94 -13.60
CA LEU A 592 19.38 8.93 -14.73
C LEU A 592 18.23 9.92 -14.48
N LEU A 593 17.65 9.90 -13.29
CA LEU A 593 16.54 10.79 -12.93
C LEU A 593 16.95 12.26 -12.90
N LEU A 594 18.16 12.56 -12.44
CA LEU A 594 18.72 13.92 -12.51
C LEU A 594 18.94 14.38 -13.96
N ASP A 595 19.41 13.50 -14.85
CA ASP A 595 19.58 13.80 -16.27
C ASP A 595 18.22 14.04 -16.96
N LEU A 596 17.23 13.18 -16.70
CA LEU A 596 15.87 13.35 -17.23
C LEU A 596 15.18 14.61 -16.70
N LYS A 597 15.42 14.99 -15.45
CA LYS A 597 14.97 16.26 -14.86
C LYS A 597 15.54 17.45 -15.67
N VAL A 598 16.84 17.47 -15.95
CA VAL A 598 17.49 18.55 -16.70
C VAL A 598 16.98 18.62 -18.14
N ILE A 599 16.82 17.48 -18.81
CA ILE A 599 16.25 17.39 -20.15
C ILE A 599 14.82 17.96 -20.15
N SER A 600 14.00 17.51 -19.22
CA SER A 600 12.61 17.93 -19.03
C SER A 600 12.48 19.45 -18.79
N GLU A 601 13.36 20.07 -17.99
CA GLU A 601 13.41 21.51 -17.79
C GLU A 601 13.73 22.27 -19.08
N LYS A 602 14.69 21.77 -19.87
CA LYS A 602 15.06 22.37 -21.17
C LYS A 602 13.91 22.29 -22.18
N GLU A 603 13.23 21.15 -22.25
CA GLU A 603 12.07 20.97 -23.13
C GLU A 603 10.92 21.91 -22.76
N LEU A 604 10.66 22.12 -21.46
CA LEU A 604 9.69 23.09 -20.97
C LEU A 604 10.09 24.53 -21.26
N GLN A 605 11.37 24.84 -21.40
CA GLN A 605 11.85 26.20 -21.76
C GLN A 605 12.02 26.38 -23.26
N GLY A 606 11.86 25.33 -24.07
CA GLY A 606 12.12 25.32 -25.49
C GLY A 606 13.60 25.47 -25.82
N GLU A 607 14.49 25.08 -24.91
CA GLU A 607 15.93 25.07 -25.08
C GLU A 607 16.40 23.85 -25.89
N PRO A 608 17.45 23.97 -26.72
CA PRO A 608 17.96 22.83 -27.48
C PRO A 608 18.70 21.85 -26.57
N LEU A 609 18.46 20.55 -26.76
CA LEU A 609 19.21 19.48 -26.12
C LEU A 609 20.58 19.26 -26.78
N THR A 610 21.56 18.78 -26.01
CA THR A 610 22.86 18.38 -26.51
C THR A 610 22.81 16.98 -27.16
N ASP A 611 23.87 16.60 -27.87
CA ASP A 611 23.95 15.26 -28.48
C ASP A 611 24.03 14.17 -27.38
N GLU A 612 24.62 14.46 -26.22
CA GLU A 612 24.68 13.57 -25.06
C GLU A 612 23.30 13.36 -24.45
N GLU A 613 22.48 14.42 -24.30
CA GLU A 613 21.11 14.31 -23.81
C GLU A 613 20.22 13.51 -24.78
N TYR A 614 20.38 13.69 -26.10
CA TYR A 614 19.71 12.84 -27.08
C TYR A 614 20.23 11.40 -27.07
N ALA A 615 21.49 11.15 -26.70
CA ALA A 615 21.99 9.80 -26.52
C ALA A 615 21.38 9.12 -25.28
N THR A 616 21.20 9.86 -24.19
CA THR A 616 20.48 9.36 -22.99
C THR A 616 19.04 8.97 -23.34
N ILE A 617 18.30 9.83 -24.03
CA ILE A 617 16.92 9.53 -24.48
C ILE A 617 16.89 8.26 -25.34
N ARG A 618 17.82 8.12 -26.30
CA ARG A 618 17.86 6.99 -27.22
C ARG A 618 18.25 5.69 -26.55
N GLY A 619 19.19 5.72 -25.60
CA GLY A 619 19.69 4.57 -24.87
C GLY A 619 18.83 4.17 -23.67
N ILE A 620 17.63 4.77 -23.50
CA ILE A 620 16.82 4.56 -22.32
C ILE A 620 16.41 3.09 -22.11
N GLY A 621 16.07 2.37 -23.19
CA GLY A 621 15.68 0.96 -23.12
C GLY A 621 16.78 0.09 -22.50
N ASP A 622 18.02 0.21 -23.00
CA ASP A 622 19.16 -0.54 -22.48
C ASP A 622 19.55 -0.10 -21.07
N THR A 623 19.34 1.19 -20.74
CA THR A 623 19.59 1.70 -19.39
C THR A 623 18.58 1.12 -18.38
N LEU A 624 17.29 1.08 -18.74
CA LEU A 624 16.25 0.50 -17.91
C LEU A 624 16.47 -1.01 -17.72
N GLU A 625 16.73 -1.76 -18.80
CA GLU A 625 17.07 -3.17 -18.71
C GLU A 625 18.28 -3.40 -17.76
N GLY A 626 19.37 -2.63 -17.93
CA GLY A 626 20.55 -2.72 -17.07
C GLY A 626 20.29 -2.35 -15.60
N LEU A 627 19.27 -1.53 -15.29
CA LEU A 627 18.86 -1.23 -13.93
C LEU A 627 18.02 -2.35 -13.32
N THR A 628 17.18 -3.02 -14.11
CA THR A 628 16.18 -3.98 -13.65
C THR A 628 16.60 -5.44 -13.78
N THR A 629 17.76 -5.75 -14.38
CA THR A 629 18.32 -7.11 -14.50
C THR A 629 19.51 -7.25 -13.55
N PHE A 630 19.56 -8.31 -12.77
CA PHE A 630 20.58 -8.54 -11.75
C PHE A 630 21.53 -9.70 -12.11
N SER A 631 22.60 -9.90 -11.34
CA SER A 631 23.52 -11.02 -11.53
C SER A 631 22.89 -12.36 -11.13
N GLU A 632 23.37 -13.48 -11.71
CA GLU A 632 22.92 -14.84 -11.34
C GLU A 632 23.08 -15.12 -9.82
N GLU A 633 23.98 -14.42 -9.13
CA GLU A 633 24.23 -14.56 -7.70
C GLU A 633 23.08 -14.01 -6.88
N ILE A 634 22.48 -12.90 -7.32
CA ILE A 634 21.29 -12.28 -6.70
C ILE A 634 20.02 -13.00 -7.18
N GLU A 635 19.82 -13.13 -8.49
CA GLU A 635 18.57 -13.69 -9.04
C GLU A 635 18.32 -15.13 -8.60
N GLY A 636 19.35 -15.97 -8.50
CA GLY A 636 19.21 -17.40 -8.24
C GLY A 636 18.57 -17.75 -6.90
N GLU A 637 18.52 -16.84 -5.93
CA GLU A 637 17.98 -17.07 -4.59
C GLU A 637 16.64 -16.36 -4.34
N ILE A 638 16.36 -15.24 -5.05
CA ILE A 638 15.25 -14.35 -4.73
C ILE A 638 14.21 -14.17 -5.84
N THR A 639 14.35 -14.86 -6.99
CA THR A 639 13.45 -14.73 -8.15
C THR A 639 12.77 -16.03 -8.56
N SER A 640 11.74 -15.92 -9.39
CA SER A 640 11.05 -17.02 -10.07
C SER A 640 10.64 -16.62 -11.49
N GLN A 641 9.94 -17.50 -12.22
CA GLN A 641 9.40 -17.20 -13.55
C GLN A 641 8.34 -16.08 -13.55
N ALA A 642 7.72 -15.78 -12.41
CA ALA A 642 6.79 -14.66 -12.32
C ALA A 642 7.50 -13.32 -12.52
N ASP A 643 8.79 -13.26 -12.21
CA ASP A 643 9.65 -12.11 -12.43
C ASP A 643 9.99 -11.86 -13.93
N GLU A 644 9.54 -12.72 -14.87
CA GLU A 644 9.66 -12.52 -16.33
C GLU A 644 8.65 -11.53 -16.93
N ARG A 645 7.68 -11.00 -16.16
CA ARG A 645 6.63 -10.10 -16.65
C ARG A 645 6.30 -9.01 -15.64
N MET A 646 6.14 -7.77 -16.11
CA MET A 646 5.77 -6.64 -15.24
C MET A 646 4.32 -6.72 -14.71
N ALA A 647 3.54 -7.69 -15.16
CA ALA A 647 2.14 -7.84 -14.73
C ALA A 647 2.05 -8.35 -13.29
N LEU A 648 1.36 -7.61 -12.43
CA LEU A 648 1.33 -7.77 -10.99
C LEU A 648 -0.06 -7.48 -10.39
N ILE A 649 -0.34 -8.01 -9.19
CA ILE A 649 -1.66 -7.90 -8.54
C ILE A 649 -1.56 -7.57 -7.06
N ALA A 650 -2.54 -6.82 -6.57
CA ALA A 650 -2.59 -6.26 -5.22
C ALA A 650 -3.97 -6.33 -4.59
N ASP A 651 -4.18 -7.13 -3.56
CA ASP A 651 -5.37 -6.95 -2.74
C ASP A 651 -5.19 -5.83 -1.71
N VAL A 652 -5.92 -4.74 -1.86
CA VAL A 652 -5.71 -3.49 -1.09
C VAL A 652 -6.78 -3.23 -0.03
N HIS A 653 -7.92 -3.91 -0.12
CA HIS A 653 -9.02 -3.79 0.84
C HIS A 653 -9.81 -5.10 0.95
N THR A 654 -10.24 -5.44 2.17
CA THR A 654 -11.04 -6.65 2.44
C THR A 654 -12.42 -6.26 2.98
N ASP A 655 -13.49 -6.76 2.33
CA ASP A 655 -14.85 -6.67 2.85
C ASP A 655 -15.36 -8.01 3.37
N PRO A 656 -15.44 -8.19 4.71
CA PRO A 656 -15.96 -9.42 5.31
C PRO A 656 -17.45 -9.67 5.02
N ASN A 657 -18.24 -8.61 4.74
CA ASN A 657 -19.67 -8.74 4.54
C ASN A 657 -20.01 -9.42 3.21
N THR A 658 -19.21 -9.20 2.17
CA THR A 658 -19.35 -9.83 0.87
C THR A 658 -18.38 -10.98 0.65
N SER A 659 -17.43 -11.20 1.59
CA SER A 659 -16.34 -12.18 1.47
C SER A 659 -15.51 -11.95 0.20
N GLN A 660 -15.23 -10.68 -0.10
CA GLN A 660 -14.45 -10.26 -1.25
C GLN A 660 -13.31 -9.33 -0.85
N VAL A 661 -12.33 -9.24 -1.71
CA VAL A 661 -11.23 -8.27 -1.66
C VAL A 661 -11.30 -7.35 -2.87
N LEU A 662 -10.73 -6.17 -2.73
CA LEU A 662 -10.43 -5.27 -3.83
C LEU A 662 -9.04 -5.60 -4.34
N GLU A 663 -8.97 -6.04 -5.58
CA GLU A 663 -7.72 -6.27 -6.30
C GLU A 663 -7.40 -5.08 -7.20
N GLU A 664 -6.15 -4.63 -7.13
CA GLU A 664 -5.56 -3.63 -7.99
C GLU A 664 -4.44 -4.30 -8.79
N GLY A 665 -4.50 -4.23 -10.11
CA GLY A 665 -3.54 -4.92 -10.95
C GLY A 665 -2.84 -4.00 -11.95
N VAL A 666 -1.53 -4.21 -12.12
CA VAL A 666 -0.79 -3.81 -13.30
C VAL A 666 -0.77 -4.99 -14.26
N GLY A 667 -1.03 -4.75 -15.53
CA GLY A 667 -0.92 -5.76 -16.58
C GLY A 667 0.34 -5.57 -17.42
N ASP A 668 0.30 -6.05 -18.66
CA ASP A 668 1.43 -5.89 -19.60
C ASP A 668 1.62 -4.40 -19.96
N ALA A 669 2.85 -3.97 -20.27
CA ALA A 669 3.15 -2.61 -20.72
C ALA A 669 2.47 -2.29 -22.05
N LEU A 670 1.99 -1.06 -22.22
CA LEU A 670 1.32 -0.61 -23.43
C LEU A 670 2.15 0.49 -24.13
N PRO A 671 2.27 0.46 -25.47
CA PRO A 671 2.93 1.55 -26.21
C PRO A 671 2.05 2.80 -26.28
N ILE A 672 2.65 3.95 -25.97
CA ILE A 672 2.10 5.28 -26.19
C ILE A 672 2.78 5.92 -27.40
N TYR A 673 1.97 6.50 -28.30
CA TYR A 673 2.43 7.31 -29.42
C TYR A 673 2.15 8.77 -29.13
N VAL A 674 3.17 9.63 -29.23
CA VAL A 674 3.08 11.06 -28.89
C VAL A 674 3.61 11.90 -30.03
N ILE A 675 2.87 12.94 -30.44
CA ILE A 675 3.39 13.96 -31.36
C ILE A 675 4.12 15.01 -30.53
N THR A 676 5.43 15.10 -30.71
CA THR A 676 6.30 16.04 -30.02
C THR A 676 6.89 17.08 -30.98
N LEU A 677 7.37 18.17 -30.44
CA LEU A 677 8.04 19.21 -31.23
C LEU A 677 9.56 19.15 -30.96
N VAL A 678 10.29 18.49 -31.84
CA VAL A 678 11.76 18.36 -31.77
C VAL A 678 12.41 19.28 -32.78
N GLU A 679 13.26 20.20 -32.34
CA GLU A 679 13.94 21.19 -33.18
C GLU A 679 12.97 21.94 -34.14
N GLY A 680 11.77 22.28 -33.68
CA GLY A 680 10.76 22.99 -34.44
C GLY A 680 10.00 22.15 -35.47
N ARG A 681 10.17 20.83 -35.50
CA ARG A 681 9.45 19.90 -36.39
C ARG A 681 8.61 18.93 -35.58
N GLN A 682 7.42 18.58 -36.06
CA GLN A 682 6.58 17.59 -35.46
C GLN A 682 7.14 16.18 -35.72
N VAL A 683 7.34 15.43 -34.68
CA VAL A 683 7.88 14.05 -34.68
C VAL A 683 6.93 13.16 -33.93
N ALA A 684 6.57 12.01 -34.47
CA ALA A 684 5.88 10.98 -33.75
C ALA A 684 6.92 10.14 -32.98
N THR A 685 6.75 10.04 -31.67
CA THR A 685 7.62 9.33 -30.75
C THR A 685 6.86 8.19 -30.09
N VAL A 686 7.57 7.16 -29.61
CA VAL A 686 6.99 5.96 -28.97
C VAL A 686 7.60 5.77 -27.58
N GLY A 687 6.77 5.52 -26.57
CA GLY A 687 7.14 5.19 -25.21
C GLY A 687 6.30 4.07 -24.64
N GLY A 688 6.59 3.68 -23.39
CA GLY A 688 5.84 2.67 -22.65
C GLY A 688 5.03 3.28 -21.50
N VAL A 689 3.84 2.76 -21.26
CA VAL A 689 3.01 3.11 -20.10
C VAL A 689 2.46 1.86 -19.42
N PHE A 690 2.06 1.98 -18.16
CA PHE A 690 1.34 0.93 -17.44
C PHE A 690 0.06 0.49 -18.15
N SER A 691 -0.50 -0.64 -17.73
CA SER A 691 -1.92 -0.93 -17.86
C SER A 691 -2.47 -1.21 -16.45
N TYR A 692 -3.62 -0.66 -16.12
CA TYR A 692 -4.18 -0.69 -14.77
C TYR A 692 -5.55 -1.34 -14.77
N TYR A 693 -5.82 -2.16 -13.72
CA TYR A 693 -7.05 -2.91 -13.51
C TYR A 693 -7.52 -2.77 -12.07
N GLU A 694 -8.83 -2.71 -11.85
CA GLU A 694 -9.46 -2.63 -10.55
C GLU A 694 -10.72 -3.51 -10.54
N PHE A 695 -10.78 -4.51 -9.65
CA PHE A 695 -11.90 -5.45 -9.62
C PHE A 695 -12.04 -6.13 -8.25
N LYS A 696 -13.18 -6.80 -8.03
CA LYS A 696 -13.44 -7.57 -6.81
C LYS A 696 -13.14 -9.04 -7.02
N TRP A 697 -12.53 -9.69 -6.01
CA TRP A 697 -12.16 -11.09 -6.04
C TRP A 697 -12.55 -11.82 -4.76
N PRO A 698 -12.77 -13.17 -4.75
CA PRO A 698 -13.10 -13.90 -3.53
C PRO A 698 -11.98 -13.84 -2.47
N MET A 699 -12.32 -13.50 -1.24
CA MET A 699 -11.37 -13.36 -0.13
C MET A 699 -10.60 -14.65 0.18
N ALA A 700 -11.23 -15.83 0.01
CA ALA A 700 -10.60 -17.13 0.24
C ALA A 700 -9.69 -17.61 -0.92
N ASP A 701 -9.58 -16.85 -1.99
CA ASP A 701 -8.86 -17.21 -3.22
C ASP A 701 -8.06 -16.00 -3.74
N ARG A 702 -7.36 -15.29 -2.83
CA ARG A 702 -6.56 -14.10 -3.16
C ARG A 702 -5.58 -14.43 -4.27
N LEU A 703 -5.48 -13.55 -5.26
CA LEU A 703 -4.62 -13.78 -6.40
C LEU A 703 -3.13 -13.67 -6.01
N THR A 704 -2.32 -14.52 -6.61
CA THR A 704 -0.87 -14.37 -6.70
C THR A 704 -0.51 -13.79 -8.06
N ASP A 705 0.74 -13.35 -8.26
CA ASP A 705 1.20 -12.85 -9.55
C ASP A 705 1.06 -13.90 -10.64
N GLU A 706 1.46 -15.12 -10.35
CA GLU A 706 1.36 -16.24 -11.27
C GLU A 706 -0.11 -16.45 -11.71
N ALA A 707 -1.04 -16.41 -10.75
CA ALA A 707 -2.46 -16.56 -11.03
C ALA A 707 -3.01 -15.38 -11.86
N TRP A 708 -2.55 -14.16 -11.57
CA TRP A 708 -2.90 -12.95 -12.33
C TRP A 708 -2.34 -12.98 -13.77
N GLN A 709 -1.08 -13.37 -13.92
CA GLN A 709 -0.42 -13.48 -15.22
C GLN A 709 -1.06 -14.53 -16.12
N GLU A 710 -1.57 -15.64 -15.54
CA GLU A 710 -2.27 -16.71 -16.25
C GLU A 710 -3.76 -16.41 -16.45
N LEU A 711 -4.33 -15.42 -15.77
CA LEU A 711 -5.77 -15.13 -15.80
C LEU A 711 -6.24 -14.73 -17.22
N SER A 712 -7.08 -15.56 -17.84
CA SER A 712 -7.59 -15.31 -19.18
C SER A 712 -9.08 -15.70 -19.31
N PRO A 713 -9.99 -14.78 -19.72
CA PRO A 713 -9.68 -13.37 -19.95
C PRO A 713 -9.39 -12.61 -18.63
N ARG A 714 -8.54 -11.59 -18.70
CA ARG A 714 -8.41 -10.59 -17.62
C ARG A 714 -9.71 -9.79 -17.49
N PRO A 715 -10.01 -9.21 -16.31
CA PRO A 715 -11.10 -8.25 -16.14
C PRO A 715 -11.00 -7.08 -17.14
N ASP A 716 -12.11 -6.41 -17.39
CA ASP A 716 -12.10 -5.18 -18.20
C ASP A 716 -11.31 -4.07 -17.48
N ARG A 717 -10.56 -3.28 -18.24
CA ARG A 717 -9.93 -2.06 -17.72
C ARG A 717 -11.00 -1.04 -17.29
N PRO A 718 -10.73 -0.17 -16.31
CA PRO A 718 -11.67 0.88 -15.93
C PRO A 718 -12.14 1.71 -17.12
N ALA A 719 -13.44 1.97 -17.20
CA ALA A 719 -14.06 2.56 -18.39
C ALA A 719 -13.51 3.96 -18.76
N TRP A 720 -13.04 4.73 -17.77
CA TRP A 720 -12.46 6.06 -17.98
C TRP A 720 -11.14 6.01 -18.77
N THR A 721 -10.43 4.90 -18.79
CA THR A 721 -9.18 4.74 -19.56
C THR A 721 -9.41 4.76 -21.07
N ALA A 722 -10.65 4.55 -21.55
CA ALA A 722 -11.01 4.65 -22.96
C ALA A 722 -10.86 6.07 -23.55
N SER A 723 -10.62 7.09 -22.72
CA SER A 723 -10.30 8.47 -23.15
C SER A 723 -8.97 8.56 -23.89
N PHE A 724 -8.03 7.64 -23.64
CA PHE A 724 -6.69 7.63 -24.20
C PHE A 724 -6.18 6.25 -24.67
N ILE A 725 -6.70 5.12 -24.12
CA ILE A 725 -6.42 3.78 -24.63
C ILE A 725 -7.45 3.45 -25.71
N VAL A 726 -7.01 3.31 -26.96
CA VAL A 726 -7.90 3.15 -28.13
C VAL A 726 -7.63 1.84 -28.84
N GLU A 727 -8.68 1.01 -29.00
CA GLU A 727 -8.66 -0.29 -29.68
C GLU A 727 -8.38 -0.18 -31.20
#